data_a9f193ed38d4073b472e464b256e2cb9
#
_entry.id   a9f193ed38d4073b472e464b256e2cb9
#
_cell.length_a   1.000
_cell.length_b   1.000
_cell.length_c   1.000
_cell.angle_alpha   90.00
_cell.angle_beta   90.00
_cell.angle_gamma   90.00
#
_symmetry.space_group_name_H-M   'P 1'
#
loop_
_entity.id
_entity.type
_entity.pdbx_description
1 polymer ?
#
loop_
_entity_poly.entity_id
_entity_poly.type
_entity_poly.pdbx_seq_one_letter_code
_entity_poly.pdbx_strand_id
1 'polypeptide(L)'
;VEKYLESPKHIEVQIIGDQYGHVVHLYDRDCSVQRRHQKVVEYAPAFSVPEEVRQQIFEASIRLAKHVGYKNAGTLEFLVDADNNAYFIEMNPRVQVEHTITEMVTGIDIVQTQVLVAEGYSLDSEEIGIGSQEEVTCNGYSIQTRITTEDPMNNFLPDTGKITVYRSGAGNGIRLDGGNAYAGAEITPYYDSLLVKAISHDRTFGRAVDKSIRVLKEIRIRGVKTNIPFLINVLNNETFREGRCYTTFIEETPELFLLPESQDRATKILEFLGNKMVNVQKAVLDKPDFEARTLPKYDTEKKIYGSRDKFLEMGAKDFTQSLLNEKRLLITDTTMRDAQQSLMATRMRTKDLIGASDATNAFMENAFSVEAWGGATYDTAYRFLKESPWKRLKLLRQHMPNTLIQMLLRASNAVGYSNYPDNVVKKFIEEASQKGVDVFRIFDSLNWVENMKMPIETALKTGKIVEGTICYTGDITDPNETKYTLDYYVKKAKELESLGVHIFTIKDMAGLVKPYAAKKLISALKEELNIPVNLHTHDSTGNGVSTLLMASEAGLDIADCAIGSMSSMTSNPCMNSLVEALKGTERDTGLNPDELTELSQYYARIRPIYKQFESGMDAPNTEIYKYEIPGGQYSNLLAQVKEMGAAEDFEEIKGLYKDANQLLGNIVKVTPSSKVVGDFAIFMFKNGLTKENILEVGKDLSYPDSVVEYFEGMIGQPEGGFPEE
;
A
#
# COMPACT_ATOMS: atom_id res chain seq x y z
N VAL A 1 -17.54 -16.34 -1.87
CA VAL A 1 -18.71 -15.47 -2.17
C VAL A 1 -19.72 -15.69 -1.07
N GLU A 2 -20.12 -14.61 -0.39
CA GLU A 2 -21.06 -14.62 0.72
C GLU A 2 -22.24 -13.68 0.41
N LYS A 3 -23.33 -13.81 1.16
CA LYS A 3 -24.46 -12.89 1.03
C LYS A 3 -24.04 -11.52 1.57
N TYR A 4 -24.18 -10.48 0.75
CA TYR A 4 -24.00 -9.11 1.20
C TYR A 4 -25.28 -8.60 1.86
N LEU A 5 -25.14 -8.02 3.06
CA LEU A 5 -26.24 -7.38 3.79
C LEU A 5 -26.07 -5.86 3.69
N GLU A 6 -27.08 -5.17 3.16
CA GLU A 6 -27.07 -3.71 3.10
C GLU A 6 -27.40 -3.14 4.48
N SER A 7 -26.50 -2.26 4.98
CA SER A 7 -26.68 -1.49 6.23
C SER A 7 -27.24 -2.30 7.40
N PRO A 8 -26.61 -3.42 7.80
CA PRO A 8 -27.12 -4.21 8.92
C PRO A 8 -26.80 -3.56 10.25
N LYS A 9 -27.50 -3.98 11.33
CA LYS A 9 -27.06 -3.78 12.71
C LYS A 9 -26.05 -4.86 13.09
N HIS A 10 -25.07 -4.50 13.91
CA HIS A 10 -24.10 -5.43 14.48
C HIS A 10 -24.48 -5.68 15.96
N ILE A 11 -24.99 -6.86 16.23
CA ILE A 11 -25.48 -7.25 17.56
C ILE A 11 -24.63 -8.38 18.11
N GLU A 12 -24.27 -8.26 19.37
CA GLU A 12 -23.44 -9.22 20.07
C GLU A 12 -24.14 -9.79 21.29
N VAL A 13 -23.94 -11.08 21.55
CA VAL A 13 -24.40 -11.74 22.75
C VAL A 13 -23.22 -12.18 23.60
N GLN A 14 -23.14 -11.66 24.81
CA GLN A 14 -22.16 -12.12 25.78
C GLN A 14 -22.65 -13.42 26.41
N ILE A 15 -21.80 -14.44 26.36
CA ILE A 15 -22.06 -15.70 27.07
C ILE A 15 -20.96 -15.95 28.09
N ILE A 16 -21.29 -16.78 29.07
CA ILE A 16 -20.33 -17.36 29.98
C ILE A 16 -20.75 -18.81 30.28
N GLY A 17 -19.79 -19.71 30.33
CA GLY A 17 -20.00 -21.12 30.59
C GLY A 17 -18.98 -21.66 31.56
N ASP A 18 -19.36 -22.66 32.35
CA ASP A 18 -18.47 -23.37 33.28
C ASP A 18 -18.05 -24.74 32.70
N GLN A 19 -17.25 -25.46 33.46
CA GLN A 19 -16.80 -26.81 33.11
C GLN A 19 -17.82 -27.91 33.41
N TYR A 20 -18.96 -27.56 34.06
CA TYR A 20 -20.03 -28.49 34.44
C TYR A 20 -21.18 -28.48 33.44
N GLY A 21 -21.10 -27.63 32.42
CA GLY A 21 -22.10 -27.53 31.33
C GLY A 21 -23.19 -26.47 31.58
N HIS A 22 -23.05 -25.66 32.61
CA HIS A 22 -23.89 -24.49 32.78
C HIS A 22 -23.46 -23.41 31.82
N VAL A 23 -24.36 -22.83 31.09
CA VAL A 23 -24.12 -21.72 30.15
C VAL A 23 -25.26 -20.75 30.27
N VAL A 24 -24.92 -19.47 30.47
CA VAL A 24 -25.88 -18.36 30.49
C VAL A 24 -25.47 -17.28 29.52
N HIS A 25 -26.42 -16.51 28.98
CA HIS A 25 -26.14 -15.26 28.30
C HIS A 25 -26.28 -14.07 29.27
N LEU A 26 -25.43 -13.07 29.03
CA LEU A 26 -25.45 -11.81 29.81
C LEU A 26 -26.01 -10.66 28.95
N TYR A 27 -27.07 -10.95 28.21
CA TYR A 27 -27.75 -10.04 27.29
C TYR A 27 -26.87 -9.63 26.10
N ASP A 28 -27.37 -8.66 25.35
CA ASP A 28 -26.82 -8.20 24.07
C ASP A 28 -26.20 -6.81 24.15
N ARG A 29 -25.41 -6.52 23.16
CA ARG A 29 -24.83 -5.22 22.86
C ARG A 29 -25.14 -4.83 21.44
N ASP A 30 -25.44 -3.55 21.18
CA ASP A 30 -25.46 -2.99 19.84
C ASP A 30 -24.10 -2.31 19.58
N CYS A 31 -23.38 -2.82 18.59
CA CYS A 31 -22.06 -2.37 18.16
C CYS A 31 -22.09 -1.81 16.72
N SER A 32 -23.23 -1.29 16.28
CA SER A 32 -23.43 -0.81 14.90
C SER A 32 -22.69 0.48 14.60
N VAL A 33 -22.33 1.30 15.59
CA VAL A 33 -21.58 2.54 15.37
C VAL A 33 -20.11 2.22 15.15
N GLN A 34 -19.76 2.01 13.87
CA GLN A 34 -18.45 1.54 13.42
C GLN A 34 -17.88 2.48 12.37
N ARG A 35 -16.55 2.47 12.27
CA ARG A 35 -15.81 3.08 11.18
C ARG A 35 -14.82 2.07 10.60
N ARG A 36 -14.95 1.74 9.33
CA ARG A 36 -14.11 0.71 8.67
C ARG A 36 -14.08 -0.60 9.47
N HIS A 37 -15.25 -1.04 9.94
CA HIS A 37 -15.44 -2.23 10.79
C HIS A 37 -14.80 -2.17 12.18
N GLN A 38 -14.32 -1.00 12.62
CA GLN A 38 -13.87 -0.78 13.99
C GLN A 38 -14.99 -0.12 14.80
N LYS A 39 -15.35 -0.73 15.92
CA LYS A 39 -16.37 -0.23 16.84
C LYS A 39 -15.89 1.08 17.49
N VAL A 40 -16.77 2.08 17.57
CA VAL A 40 -16.47 3.42 18.08
C VAL A 40 -17.33 3.77 19.29
N VAL A 41 -18.63 3.45 19.24
CA VAL A 41 -19.58 3.59 20.33
C VAL A 41 -20.42 2.32 20.38
N GLU A 42 -20.53 1.74 21.56
CA GLU A 42 -21.32 0.55 21.83
C GLU A 42 -22.31 0.82 22.95
N TYR A 43 -23.46 0.16 22.94
CA TYR A 43 -24.43 0.24 24.04
C TYR A 43 -25.11 -1.09 24.33
N ALA A 44 -25.58 -1.22 25.57
CA ALA A 44 -26.33 -2.37 26.06
C ALA A 44 -27.55 -1.90 26.85
N PRO A 45 -28.69 -2.63 26.80
CA PRO A 45 -29.03 -3.65 25.82
C PRO A 45 -29.36 -3.07 24.46
N ALA A 46 -29.41 -3.93 23.41
CA ALA A 46 -29.76 -3.55 22.04
C ALA A 46 -31.25 -3.32 21.84
N PHE A 47 -31.79 -2.31 22.53
CA PHE A 47 -33.24 -2.03 22.70
C PHE A 47 -33.96 -1.74 21.37
N SER A 48 -33.26 -1.38 20.33
CA SER A 48 -33.81 -1.05 19.00
C SER A 48 -34.09 -2.30 18.14
N VAL A 49 -33.61 -3.45 18.56
CA VAL A 49 -33.90 -4.75 17.93
C VAL A 49 -35.19 -5.31 18.60
N PRO A 50 -36.16 -5.80 17.81
CA PRO A 50 -37.37 -6.39 18.38
C PRO A 50 -37.08 -7.52 19.36
N GLU A 51 -37.85 -7.60 20.45
CA GLU A 51 -37.61 -8.57 21.51
C GLU A 51 -37.63 -10.01 21.03
N GLU A 52 -38.52 -10.34 20.07
CA GLU A 52 -38.60 -11.68 19.49
C GLU A 52 -37.30 -12.07 18.80
N VAL A 53 -36.65 -11.12 18.09
CA VAL A 53 -35.37 -11.34 17.41
C VAL A 53 -34.26 -11.50 18.42
N ARG A 54 -34.25 -10.67 19.45
CA ARG A 54 -33.25 -10.75 20.55
C ARG A 54 -33.33 -12.13 21.23
N GLN A 55 -34.55 -12.61 21.54
CA GLN A 55 -34.73 -13.93 22.14
C GLN A 55 -34.23 -15.06 21.23
N GLN A 56 -34.52 -14.99 19.93
CA GLN A 56 -33.97 -15.96 18.94
C GLN A 56 -32.45 -15.99 18.94
N ILE A 57 -31.80 -14.80 18.99
CA ILE A 57 -30.35 -14.68 19.06
C ILE A 57 -29.81 -15.25 20.38
N PHE A 58 -30.46 -14.99 21.53
CA PHE A 58 -30.07 -15.54 22.82
C PHE A 58 -30.16 -17.09 22.82
N GLU A 59 -31.29 -17.64 22.37
CA GLU A 59 -31.48 -19.07 22.30
C GLU A 59 -30.46 -19.73 21.36
N ALA A 60 -30.19 -19.12 20.21
CA ALA A 60 -29.18 -19.62 19.26
C ALA A 60 -27.78 -19.61 19.89
N SER A 61 -27.43 -18.54 20.63
CA SER A 61 -26.14 -18.40 21.33
C SER A 61 -25.96 -19.47 22.40
N ILE A 62 -26.95 -19.68 23.24
CA ILE A 62 -26.92 -20.72 24.30
C ILE A 62 -26.86 -22.12 23.66
N ARG A 63 -27.65 -22.39 22.62
CA ARG A 63 -27.66 -23.67 21.93
C ARG A 63 -26.29 -23.97 21.30
N LEU A 64 -25.69 -22.97 20.63
CA LEU A 64 -24.36 -23.13 20.04
C LEU A 64 -23.30 -23.38 21.12
N ALA A 65 -23.27 -22.58 22.17
CA ALA A 65 -22.31 -22.72 23.27
C ALA A 65 -22.40 -24.08 23.96
N LYS A 66 -23.62 -24.56 24.24
CA LYS A 66 -23.84 -25.90 24.81
C LYS A 66 -23.42 -27.02 23.84
N HIS A 67 -23.68 -26.87 22.53
CA HIS A 67 -23.33 -27.86 21.53
C HIS A 67 -21.82 -28.08 21.43
N VAL A 68 -21.04 -27.02 21.52
CA VAL A 68 -19.56 -27.10 21.47
C VAL A 68 -18.91 -27.34 22.84
N GLY A 69 -19.70 -27.42 23.92
CA GLY A 69 -19.18 -27.55 25.29
C GLY A 69 -18.31 -26.35 25.70
N TYR A 70 -18.81 -25.16 25.35
CA TYR A 70 -18.04 -23.92 25.56
C TYR A 70 -17.84 -23.61 27.04
N LYS A 71 -16.62 -23.16 27.38
CA LYS A 71 -16.22 -22.80 28.75
C LYS A 71 -15.66 -21.38 28.78
N ASN A 72 -15.87 -20.70 29.90
CA ASN A 72 -15.41 -19.34 30.15
C ASN A 72 -16.23 -18.27 29.39
N ALA A 73 -15.76 -17.02 29.30
CA ALA A 73 -16.45 -15.93 28.63
C ALA A 73 -16.22 -15.97 27.11
N GLY A 74 -17.28 -15.74 26.37
CA GLY A 74 -17.24 -15.62 24.91
C GLY A 74 -18.34 -14.69 24.40
N THR A 75 -18.21 -14.24 23.18
CA THR A 75 -19.17 -13.36 22.52
C THR A 75 -19.53 -13.93 21.15
N LEU A 76 -20.82 -14.04 20.88
CA LEU A 76 -21.34 -14.39 19.56
C LEU A 76 -21.77 -13.11 18.84
N GLU A 77 -21.34 -12.93 17.61
CA GLU A 77 -21.63 -11.77 16.79
C GLU A 77 -22.65 -12.09 15.69
N PHE A 78 -23.61 -11.21 15.52
CA PHE A 78 -24.70 -11.33 14.55
C PHE A 78 -24.87 -10.04 13.75
N LEU A 79 -25.25 -10.16 12.49
CA LEU A 79 -25.83 -9.07 11.73
C LEU A 79 -27.35 -9.21 11.69
N VAL A 80 -28.03 -8.10 11.94
CA VAL A 80 -29.49 -8.02 11.83
C VAL A 80 -29.81 -7.06 10.68
N ASP A 81 -30.51 -7.58 9.65
CA ASP A 81 -30.89 -6.78 8.49
C ASP A 81 -32.12 -5.88 8.76
N ALA A 82 -32.52 -5.07 7.78
CA ALA A 82 -33.65 -4.16 7.89
C ALA A 82 -35.01 -4.88 8.07
N ASP A 83 -35.09 -6.15 7.68
CA ASP A 83 -36.27 -7.00 7.85
C ASP A 83 -36.25 -7.76 9.19
N ASN A 84 -35.28 -7.45 10.06
CA ASN A 84 -35.05 -8.09 11.36
C ASN A 84 -34.63 -9.58 11.27
N ASN A 85 -34.06 -10.02 10.16
CA ASN A 85 -33.45 -11.36 10.09
C ASN A 85 -32.05 -11.31 10.72
N ALA A 86 -31.77 -12.23 11.62
CA ALA A 86 -30.47 -12.35 12.28
C ALA A 86 -29.59 -13.38 11.55
N TYR A 87 -28.35 -13.01 11.30
CA TYR A 87 -27.32 -13.84 10.67
C TYR A 87 -26.13 -13.95 11.60
N PHE A 88 -25.75 -15.18 11.96
CA PHE A 88 -24.52 -15.42 12.72
C PHE A 88 -23.29 -15.13 11.87
N ILE A 89 -22.30 -14.42 12.45
CA ILE A 89 -21.04 -14.11 11.82
C ILE A 89 -19.95 -15.02 12.39
N GLU A 90 -19.65 -14.82 13.66
CA GLU A 90 -18.53 -15.48 14.34
C GLU A 90 -18.73 -15.55 15.84
N MET A 91 -17.87 -16.33 16.50
CA MET A 91 -17.75 -16.36 17.93
C MET A 91 -16.34 -15.96 18.35
N ASN A 92 -16.25 -14.97 19.21
CA ASN A 92 -15.00 -14.54 19.83
C ASN A 92 -14.79 -15.26 21.17
N PRO A 93 -13.89 -16.27 21.27
CA PRO A 93 -13.68 -17.06 22.47
C PRO A 93 -12.77 -16.35 23.50
N ARG A 94 -13.12 -15.13 23.83
CA ARG A 94 -12.39 -14.24 24.74
C ARG A 94 -13.28 -13.13 25.25
N VAL A 95 -12.81 -12.41 26.28
CA VAL A 95 -13.38 -11.13 26.66
C VAL A 95 -13.13 -10.09 25.56
N GLN A 96 -14.10 -9.23 25.28
CA GLN A 96 -14.00 -8.14 24.30
C GLN A 96 -13.82 -6.78 24.97
N VAL A 97 -13.39 -5.77 24.18
CA VAL A 97 -13.19 -4.39 24.66
C VAL A 97 -14.47 -3.82 25.28
N GLU A 98 -15.62 -4.14 24.72
CA GLU A 98 -16.97 -3.66 25.08
C GLU A 98 -17.68 -4.45 26.19
N HIS A 99 -17.02 -5.43 26.83
CA HIS A 99 -17.60 -6.18 27.94
C HIS A 99 -18.13 -5.30 29.08
N THR A 100 -17.53 -4.15 29.26
CA THR A 100 -17.83 -3.21 30.35
C THR A 100 -19.30 -2.74 30.40
N ILE A 101 -19.94 -2.57 29.22
CA ILE A 101 -21.36 -2.16 29.21
C ILE A 101 -22.28 -3.30 29.65
N THR A 102 -21.92 -4.54 29.35
CA THR A 102 -22.61 -5.73 29.89
C THR A 102 -22.48 -5.81 31.41
N GLU A 103 -21.27 -5.61 31.94
CA GLU A 103 -21.04 -5.59 33.37
C GLU A 103 -21.85 -4.49 34.07
N MET A 104 -21.96 -3.32 33.44
CA MET A 104 -22.72 -2.20 34.03
C MET A 104 -24.24 -2.44 34.06
N VAL A 105 -24.81 -3.16 33.10
CA VAL A 105 -26.27 -3.44 33.09
C VAL A 105 -26.62 -4.71 33.83
N THR A 106 -25.71 -5.67 33.98
CA THR A 106 -25.96 -6.94 34.68
C THR A 106 -25.45 -6.95 36.12
N GLY A 107 -24.46 -6.14 36.43
CA GLY A 107 -23.77 -6.17 37.73
C GLY A 107 -22.81 -7.36 37.90
N ILE A 108 -22.60 -8.14 36.85
CA ILE A 108 -21.70 -9.32 36.86
C ILE A 108 -20.32 -8.90 36.37
N ASP A 109 -19.28 -9.12 37.17
CA ASP A 109 -17.89 -8.94 36.80
C ASP A 109 -17.44 -10.13 35.93
N ILE A 110 -17.36 -9.90 34.60
CA ILE A 110 -17.01 -10.93 33.60
C ILE A 110 -15.58 -11.41 33.79
N VAL A 111 -14.67 -10.50 34.08
CA VAL A 111 -13.24 -10.83 34.21
C VAL A 111 -12.99 -11.64 35.48
N GLN A 112 -13.58 -11.24 36.58
CA GLN A 112 -13.52 -12.02 37.83
C GLN A 112 -14.13 -13.43 37.61
N THR A 113 -15.32 -13.49 36.99
CA THR A 113 -15.97 -14.76 36.68
C THR A 113 -15.13 -15.66 35.81
N GLN A 114 -14.39 -15.10 34.81
CA GLN A 114 -13.44 -15.87 33.98
C GLN A 114 -12.36 -16.55 34.85
N VAL A 115 -11.80 -15.82 35.80
CA VAL A 115 -10.76 -16.37 36.70
C VAL A 115 -11.35 -17.47 37.57
N LEU A 116 -12.48 -17.25 38.19
CA LEU A 116 -13.14 -18.24 39.06
C LEU A 116 -13.55 -19.51 38.31
N VAL A 117 -14.09 -19.37 37.09
CA VAL A 117 -14.37 -20.54 36.22
C VAL A 117 -13.11 -21.28 35.88
N ALA A 118 -12.00 -20.60 35.59
CA ALA A 118 -10.71 -21.24 35.31
C ALA A 118 -10.12 -21.94 36.51
N GLU A 119 -10.38 -21.43 37.73
CA GLU A 119 -10.03 -22.09 39.01
C GLU A 119 -10.91 -23.30 39.34
N GLY A 120 -12.00 -23.48 38.61
CA GLY A 120 -12.84 -24.67 38.73
C GLY A 120 -14.17 -24.43 39.46
N TYR A 121 -14.52 -23.20 39.74
CA TYR A 121 -15.81 -22.88 40.32
C TYR A 121 -16.94 -23.06 39.30
N SER A 122 -18.10 -23.56 39.77
CA SER A 122 -19.33 -23.60 39.00
C SER A 122 -20.02 -22.23 39.00
N LEU A 123 -20.80 -21.93 37.95
CA LEU A 123 -21.53 -20.66 37.88
C LEU A 123 -22.50 -20.45 39.05
N ASP A 124 -23.05 -21.53 39.58
CA ASP A 124 -23.94 -21.51 40.73
C ASP A 124 -23.24 -21.52 42.10
N SER A 125 -21.90 -21.48 42.14
CA SER A 125 -21.14 -21.38 43.38
C SER A 125 -21.37 -20.02 44.06
N GLU A 126 -21.14 -19.97 45.38
CA GLU A 126 -21.27 -18.76 46.18
C GLU A 126 -20.30 -17.66 45.71
N GLU A 127 -19.14 -18.04 45.20
CA GLU A 127 -18.08 -17.16 44.70
C GLU A 127 -18.49 -16.43 43.40
N ILE A 128 -19.29 -17.09 42.55
CA ILE A 128 -19.76 -16.52 41.27
C ILE A 128 -21.19 -16.00 41.38
N GLY A 129 -22.09 -16.75 42.00
CA GLY A 129 -23.44 -16.35 42.30
C GLY A 129 -24.37 -16.23 41.09
N ILE A 130 -24.16 -17.03 40.03
CA ILE A 130 -25.03 -17.10 38.86
C ILE A 130 -25.69 -18.48 38.83
N GLY A 131 -26.80 -18.63 39.51
CA GLY A 131 -27.48 -19.93 39.66
C GLY A 131 -28.20 -20.40 38.39
N SER A 132 -28.89 -19.48 37.71
CA SER A 132 -29.66 -19.78 36.49
C SER A 132 -29.75 -18.56 35.56
N GLN A 133 -30.27 -18.77 34.35
CA GLN A 133 -30.49 -17.66 33.39
C GLN A 133 -31.51 -16.63 33.93
N GLU A 134 -32.48 -17.07 34.71
CA GLU A 134 -33.53 -16.21 35.29
C GLU A 134 -32.96 -15.26 36.37
N GLU A 135 -31.82 -15.60 36.96
CA GLU A 135 -31.16 -14.76 37.96
C GLU A 135 -30.31 -13.66 37.32
N VAL A 136 -29.97 -13.80 36.05
CA VAL A 136 -29.29 -12.75 35.30
C VAL A 136 -30.26 -11.67 34.90
N THR A 137 -30.13 -10.50 35.51
CA THR A 137 -31.01 -9.35 35.24
C THR A 137 -30.29 -8.27 34.45
N CYS A 138 -31.03 -7.54 33.61
CA CYS A 138 -30.53 -6.38 32.87
C CYS A 138 -31.20 -5.10 33.41
N ASN A 139 -30.42 -4.20 33.99
CA ASN A 139 -30.92 -2.99 34.67
C ASN A 139 -30.41 -1.73 33.99
N GLY A 140 -31.34 -0.95 33.40
CA GLY A 140 -31.02 0.31 32.75
C GLY A 140 -30.28 0.13 31.41
N TYR A 141 -29.49 1.15 31.05
CA TYR A 141 -28.75 1.22 29.78
C TYR A 141 -27.33 1.68 30.04
N SER A 142 -26.39 1.09 29.33
CA SER A 142 -25.00 1.49 29.39
C SER A 142 -24.46 1.81 28.01
N ILE A 143 -23.60 2.84 27.94
CA ILE A 143 -22.96 3.27 26.69
C ILE A 143 -21.46 3.34 26.95
N GLN A 144 -20.68 2.74 26.06
CA GLN A 144 -19.23 2.87 26.01
C GLN A 144 -18.83 3.74 24.83
N THR A 145 -17.91 4.66 25.06
CA THR A 145 -17.23 5.42 24.00
C THR A 145 -15.73 5.15 24.05
N ARG A 146 -15.13 4.85 22.90
CA ARG A 146 -13.69 4.63 22.79
C ARG A 146 -12.99 5.95 22.49
N ILE A 147 -12.28 6.48 23.49
CA ILE A 147 -11.47 7.69 23.32
C ILE A 147 -10.12 7.30 22.77
N THR A 148 -9.82 7.76 21.55
CA THR A 148 -8.60 7.42 20.80
C THR A 148 -7.78 8.67 20.51
N THR A 149 -6.46 8.49 20.30
CA THR A 149 -5.54 9.53 19.82
C THR A 149 -5.57 9.62 18.30
N GLU A 150 -6.72 9.94 17.76
CA GLU A 150 -6.95 10.07 16.33
C GLU A 150 -7.54 11.44 16.00
N ASP A 151 -7.16 11.99 14.84
CA ASP A 151 -7.68 13.28 14.35
C ASP A 151 -8.84 13.04 13.37
N PRO A 152 -10.11 13.21 13.80
CA PRO A 152 -11.26 13.00 12.93
C PRO A 152 -11.27 13.94 11.70
N MET A 153 -10.67 15.14 11.81
CA MET A 153 -10.58 16.11 10.71
C MET A 153 -9.57 15.68 9.66
N ASN A 154 -8.63 14.82 10.03
CA ASN A 154 -7.60 14.28 9.14
C ASN A 154 -7.79 12.78 8.92
N ASN A 155 -9.02 12.37 8.62
CA ASN A 155 -9.39 10.99 8.29
C ASN A 155 -9.01 9.97 9.37
N PHE A 156 -9.05 10.37 10.66
CA PHE A 156 -8.66 9.56 11.82
C PHE A 156 -7.20 9.06 11.76
N LEU A 157 -6.29 9.86 11.20
CA LEU A 157 -4.89 9.54 11.33
C LEU A 157 -4.50 9.56 12.81
N PRO A 158 -3.76 8.55 13.29
CA PRO A 158 -3.21 8.54 14.64
C PRO A 158 -2.38 9.79 14.89
N ASP A 159 -2.62 10.44 16.03
CA ASP A 159 -1.83 11.57 16.49
C ASP A 159 -0.89 11.09 17.60
N THR A 160 0.36 11.49 17.52
CA THR A 160 1.44 11.06 18.43
C THR A 160 2.00 12.23 19.19
N GLY A 161 2.54 11.98 20.37
CA GLY A 161 3.12 13.02 21.19
C GLY A 161 3.03 12.70 22.69
N LYS A 162 3.40 13.65 23.52
CA LYS A 162 3.37 13.52 24.98
C LYS A 162 2.09 14.15 25.56
N ILE A 163 1.33 13.37 26.31
CA ILE A 163 0.18 13.90 27.06
C ILE A 163 0.68 14.84 28.15
N THR A 164 0.42 16.13 27.99
CA THR A 164 0.84 17.16 28.97
C THR A 164 -0.19 17.38 30.08
N VAL A 165 -1.48 17.16 29.78
CA VAL A 165 -2.58 17.24 30.74
C VAL A 165 -3.52 16.05 30.51
N TYR A 166 -3.83 15.34 31.57
CA TYR A 166 -4.90 14.34 31.62
C TYR A 166 -5.79 14.62 32.82
N ARG A 167 -7.09 14.80 32.57
CA ARG A 167 -8.13 14.91 33.60
C ARG A 167 -9.31 14.06 33.20
N SER A 168 -9.71 13.14 34.04
CA SER A 168 -10.87 12.30 33.83
C SER A 168 -12.17 12.97 34.35
N GLY A 169 -13.30 12.56 33.79
CA GLY A 169 -14.62 12.80 34.38
C GLY A 169 -14.99 11.68 35.35
N ALA A 170 -15.82 11.96 36.33
CA ALA A 170 -16.26 10.99 37.32
C ALA A 170 -17.71 11.25 37.76
N GLY A 171 -18.26 10.37 38.61
CA GLY A 171 -19.56 10.53 39.21
C GLY A 171 -20.45 9.29 39.12
N ASN A 172 -21.65 9.38 39.65
CA ASN A 172 -22.58 8.24 39.69
C ASN A 172 -22.92 7.75 38.28
N GLY A 173 -22.72 6.46 38.02
CA GLY A 173 -22.96 5.80 36.74
C GLY A 173 -21.91 6.10 35.70
N ILE A 174 -20.70 6.49 36.09
CA ILE A 174 -19.53 6.64 35.22
C ILE A 174 -18.48 5.64 35.67
N ARG A 175 -17.97 4.88 34.69
CA ARG A 175 -16.81 4.01 34.80
C ARG A 175 -15.79 4.39 33.72
N LEU A 176 -14.53 4.38 34.06
CA LEU A 176 -13.42 4.57 33.13
C LEU A 176 -12.51 3.34 33.18
N ASP A 177 -12.29 2.73 32.01
CA ASP A 177 -11.27 1.71 31.86
C ASP A 177 -10.12 2.32 31.07
N GLY A 178 -9.05 2.67 31.78
CA GLY A 178 -7.88 3.34 31.22
C GLY A 178 -6.84 2.37 30.68
N GLY A 179 -6.21 2.76 29.57
CA GLY A 179 -4.96 2.20 29.10
C GLY A 179 -3.77 3.11 29.50
N ASN A 180 -3.04 3.64 28.54
CA ASN A 180 -1.88 4.52 28.75
C ASN A 180 -2.25 6.00 28.95
N ALA A 181 -3.42 6.31 29.46
CA ALA A 181 -3.93 7.68 29.61
C ALA A 181 -3.55 8.29 30.97
N TYR A 182 -2.39 8.90 31.06
CA TYR A 182 -1.94 9.69 32.22
C TYR A 182 -1.08 10.88 31.79
N ALA A 183 -0.95 11.89 32.63
CA ALA A 183 -0.09 13.04 32.35
C ALA A 183 1.38 12.61 32.31
N GLY A 184 2.05 12.88 31.23
CA GLY A 184 3.43 12.44 30.97
C GLY A 184 3.55 11.22 30.07
N ALA A 185 2.45 10.52 29.77
CA ALA A 185 2.47 9.38 28.84
C ALA A 185 2.91 9.81 27.45
N GLU A 186 3.71 9.00 26.83
CA GLU A 186 4.16 9.17 25.44
C GLU A 186 3.33 8.27 24.54
N ILE A 187 2.64 8.89 23.59
CA ILE A 187 1.80 8.20 22.62
C ILE A 187 2.62 7.99 21.35
N THR A 188 2.83 6.73 21.03
CA THR A 188 3.61 6.30 19.86
C THR A 188 2.69 5.72 18.78
N PRO A 189 3.13 5.64 17.52
CA PRO A 189 2.35 5.04 16.45
C PRO A 189 2.38 3.50 16.44
N TYR A 190 3.04 2.86 17.40
CA TYR A 190 3.32 1.42 17.42
C TYR A 190 2.25 0.59 18.11
N TYR A 191 1.38 1.23 18.88
CA TYR A 191 0.31 0.58 19.63
C TYR A 191 -1.04 1.15 19.22
N ASP A 192 -2.11 0.46 19.63
CA ASP A 192 -3.47 0.93 19.42
C ASP A 192 -3.66 2.35 19.97
N SER A 193 -4.42 3.16 19.25
CA SER A 193 -4.72 4.56 19.58
C SER A 193 -5.66 4.72 20.79
N LEU A 194 -6.21 3.62 21.33
CA LEU A 194 -7.16 3.64 22.43
C LEU A 194 -6.51 4.13 23.73
N LEU A 195 -6.97 5.28 24.22
CA LEU A 195 -6.52 5.87 25.49
C LEU A 195 -7.33 5.37 26.69
N VAL A 196 -8.64 5.47 26.58
CA VAL A 196 -9.56 5.14 27.67
C VAL A 196 -10.94 4.86 27.11
N LYS A 197 -11.62 3.87 27.69
CA LYS A 197 -13.04 3.65 27.50
C LYS A 197 -13.80 4.47 28.54
N ALA A 198 -14.70 5.33 28.07
CA ALA A 198 -15.62 6.06 28.97
C ALA A 198 -16.99 5.40 28.89
N ILE A 199 -17.44 4.84 30.03
CA ILE A 199 -18.66 4.09 30.15
C ILE A 199 -19.64 4.88 31.03
N SER A 200 -20.86 5.05 30.53
CA SER A 200 -21.94 5.66 31.29
C SER A 200 -23.09 4.67 31.47
N HIS A 201 -23.76 4.75 32.64
CA HIS A 201 -24.95 3.95 32.96
C HIS A 201 -26.05 4.81 33.57
N ASP A 202 -27.29 4.61 33.10
CA ASP A 202 -28.49 5.21 33.74
C ASP A 202 -29.75 4.35 33.47
N ARG A 203 -30.84 4.71 34.11
CA ARG A 203 -32.13 3.99 33.99
C ARG A 203 -32.79 4.08 32.63
N THR A 204 -32.47 5.11 31.83
CA THR A 204 -32.99 5.29 30.47
C THR A 204 -31.87 5.57 29.52
N PHE A 205 -32.01 5.15 28.26
CA PHE A 205 -30.99 5.34 27.24
C PHE A 205 -30.63 6.82 27.04
N GLY A 206 -31.64 7.71 26.92
CA GLY A 206 -31.40 9.14 26.76
C GLY A 206 -30.58 9.75 27.92
N ARG A 207 -30.82 9.33 29.17
CA ARG A 207 -30.01 9.79 30.31
C ARG A 207 -28.60 9.22 30.31
N ALA A 208 -28.43 7.98 29.84
CA ALA A 208 -27.09 7.41 29.64
C ALA A 208 -26.32 8.19 28.58
N VAL A 209 -26.96 8.56 27.45
CA VAL A 209 -26.39 9.43 26.43
C VAL A 209 -25.95 10.78 27.00
N ASP A 210 -26.82 11.45 27.77
CA ASP A 210 -26.51 12.75 28.38
C ASP A 210 -25.34 12.66 29.37
N LYS A 211 -25.24 11.54 30.12
CA LYS A 211 -24.07 11.27 30.98
C LYS A 211 -22.79 11.04 30.15
N SER A 212 -22.86 10.32 29.04
CA SER A 212 -21.71 10.13 28.13
C SER A 212 -21.24 11.48 27.62
N ILE A 213 -22.13 12.35 27.15
CA ILE A 213 -21.75 13.69 26.68
C ILE A 213 -21.13 14.51 27.82
N ARG A 214 -21.70 14.43 29.05
CA ARG A 214 -21.14 15.12 30.20
C ARG A 214 -19.72 14.67 30.51
N VAL A 215 -19.46 13.36 30.60
CA VAL A 215 -18.14 12.85 30.96
C VAL A 215 -17.13 13.18 29.87
N LEU A 216 -17.51 13.10 28.59
CA LEU A 216 -16.63 13.49 27.47
C LEU A 216 -16.26 14.98 27.51
N LYS A 217 -17.19 15.87 27.90
CA LYS A 217 -16.93 17.30 28.10
C LYS A 217 -16.04 17.59 29.32
N GLU A 218 -16.08 16.75 30.36
CA GLU A 218 -15.26 16.87 31.56
C GLU A 218 -13.85 16.31 31.37
N ILE A 219 -13.67 15.30 30.52
CA ILE A 219 -12.37 14.75 30.18
C ILE A 219 -11.55 15.81 29.43
N ARG A 220 -10.32 16.03 29.88
CA ARG A 220 -9.40 16.96 29.26
C ARG A 220 -8.06 16.31 29.00
N ILE A 221 -7.73 16.17 27.73
CA ILE A 221 -6.46 15.63 27.25
C ILE A 221 -5.78 16.72 26.42
N ARG A 222 -4.49 16.97 26.69
CA ARG A 222 -3.67 17.91 25.95
C ARG A 222 -2.33 17.30 25.58
N GLY A 223 -1.75 17.78 24.50
CA GLY A 223 -0.50 17.28 23.95
C GLY A 223 -0.68 16.35 22.76
N VAL A 224 -1.87 15.78 22.63
CA VAL A 224 -2.32 14.97 21.47
C VAL A 224 -3.76 15.34 21.11
N LYS A 225 -4.13 15.15 19.85
CA LYS A 225 -5.52 15.23 19.38
C LYS A 225 -6.26 13.97 19.80
N THR A 226 -7.57 14.10 19.96
CA THR A 226 -8.46 12.98 20.31
C THR A 226 -9.75 13.05 19.51
N ASN A 227 -10.45 11.93 19.42
CA ASN A 227 -11.76 11.82 18.77
C ASN A 227 -12.92 12.32 19.64
N ILE A 228 -12.69 12.87 20.84
CA ILE A 228 -13.74 13.34 21.77
C ILE A 228 -14.79 14.26 21.10
N PRO A 229 -14.44 15.28 20.33
CA PRO A 229 -15.44 16.14 19.67
C PRO A 229 -16.34 15.37 18.70
N PHE A 230 -15.79 14.42 17.97
CA PHE A 230 -16.52 13.53 17.08
C PHE A 230 -17.50 12.62 17.86
N LEU A 231 -17.06 12.03 18.97
CA LEU A 231 -17.91 11.21 19.85
C LEU A 231 -19.11 12.02 20.39
N ILE A 232 -18.90 13.27 20.76
CA ILE A 232 -19.96 14.17 21.21
C ILE A 232 -20.99 14.40 20.07
N ASN A 233 -20.54 14.56 18.84
CA ASN A 233 -21.43 14.71 17.67
C ASN A 233 -22.23 13.43 17.43
N VAL A 234 -21.61 12.25 17.52
CA VAL A 234 -22.31 10.95 17.43
C VAL A 234 -23.42 10.86 18.48
N LEU A 235 -23.11 11.14 19.74
CA LEU A 235 -24.06 11.06 20.84
C LEU A 235 -25.20 12.10 20.78
N ASN A 236 -24.98 13.23 20.12
CA ASN A 236 -26.01 14.25 19.88
C ASN A 236 -26.88 13.96 18.65
N ASN A 237 -26.44 13.07 17.77
CA ASN A 237 -27.19 12.77 16.54
C ASN A 237 -28.52 12.06 16.88
N GLU A 238 -29.60 12.46 16.24
CA GLU A 238 -30.96 11.97 16.49
C GLU A 238 -31.07 10.46 16.17
N THR A 239 -30.46 10.02 15.06
CA THR A 239 -30.43 8.61 14.67
C THR A 239 -29.79 7.72 15.75
N PHE A 240 -28.70 8.20 16.38
CA PHE A 240 -28.09 7.49 17.50
C PHE A 240 -29.00 7.48 18.74
N ARG A 241 -29.59 8.61 19.08
CA ARG A 241 -30.47 8.74 20.24
C ARG A 241 -31.74 7.87 20.18
N GLU A 242 -32.17 7.56 18.96
CA GLU A 242 -33.30 6.66 18.68
C GLU A 242 -32.88 5.20 18.49
N GLY A 243 -31.58 4.88 18.57
CA GLY A 243 -31.04 3.54 18.37
C GLY A 243 -31.14 3.02 16.93
N ARG A 244 -31.28 3.91 15.94
CA ARG A 244 -31.48 3.57 14.52
C ARG A 244 -30.20 3.50 13.71
N CYS A 245 -29.03 3.44 14.36
CA CYS A 245 -27.75 3.30 13.68
C CYS A 245 -27.59 1.91 13.03
N TYR A 246 -27.00 1.91 11.85
CA TYR A 246 -26.49 0.75 11.13
C TYR A 246 -24.98 0.84 10.98
N THR A 247 -24.34 -0.19 10.49
CA THR A 247 -22.87 -0.25 10.33
C THR A 247 -22.33 0.82 9.39
N THR A 248 -23.15 1.38 8.49
CA THR A 248 -22.82 2.47 7.57
C THR A 248 -23.05 3.88 8.13
N PHE A 249 -23.61 4.00 9.35
CA PHE A 249 -24.04 5.26 9.94
C PHE A 249 -23.00 6.38 9.90
N ILE A 250 -21.75 6.10 10.24
CA ILE A 250 -20.68 7.13 10.25
C ILE A 250 -20.34 7.59 8.82
N GLU A 251 -20.36 6.69 7.86
CA GLU A 251 -20.02 7.00 6.45
C GLU A 251 -21.14 7.81 5.77
N GLU A 252 -22.39 7.56 6.17
CA GLU A 252 -23.58 8.21 5.61
C GLU A 252 -23.94 9.54 6.29
N THR A 253 -23.24 9.92 7.39
CA THR A 253 -23.54 11.09 8.20
C THR A 253 -22.37 12.09 8.24
N PRO A 254 -22.14 12.87 7.16
CA PRO A 254 -21.02 13.81 7.09
C PRO A 254 -21.00 14.89 8.15
N GLU A 255 -22.16 15.26 8.71
CA GLU A 255 -22.29 16.26 9.77
C GLU A 255 -21.61 15.86 11.08
N LEU A 256 -21.33 14.58 11.30
CA LEU A 256 -20.56 14.12 12.46
C LEU A 256 -19.14 14.71 12.49
N PHE A 257 -18.63 15.10 11.34
CA PHE A 257 -17.29 15.67 11.15
C PHE A 257 -17.27 17.20 11.26
N LEU A 258 -18.40 17.85 11.49
CA LEU A 258 -18.46 19.28 11.73
C LEU A 258 -18.02 19.57 13.18
N LEU A 259 -16.72 19.60 13.41
CA LEU A 259 -16.15 19.79 14.73
C LEU A 259 -16.02 21.28 15.06
N PRO A 260 -16.38 21.72 16.30
CA PRO A 260 -16.17 23.08 16.72
C PRO A 260 -14.68 23.43 16.77
N GLU A 261 -14.33 24.60 16.27
CA GLU A 261 -12.95 25.08 16.40
C GLU A 261 -12.55 25.20 17.88
N SER A 262 -11.33 24.74 18.19
CA SER A 262 -10.77 24.90 19.54
C SER A 262 -10.74 26.37 19.96
N GLN A 263 -11.27 26.68 21.14
CA GLN A 263 -11.26 28.03 21.71
C GLN A 263 -9.97 28.35 22.48
N ASP A 264 -8.94 27.54 22.38
CA ASP A 264 -7.66 27.77 23.02
C ASP A 264 -6.90 28.94 22.35
N ARG A 265 -7.00 30.11 22.96
CA ARG A 265 -6.36 31.33 22.44
C ARG A 265 -4.84 31.24 22.34
N ALA A 266 -4.20 30.54 23.28
CA ALA A 266 -2.74 30.41 23.29
C ALA A 266 -2.25 29.56 22.13
N THR A 267 -2.89 28.40 21.89
CA THR A 267 -2.60 27.53 20.74
C THR A 267 -2.90 28.26 19.45
N LYS A 268 -4.06 28.94 19.33
CA LYS A 268 -4.39 29.75 18.12
C LYS A 268 -3.38 30.85 17.83
N ILE A 269 -2.84 31.52 18.86
CA ILE A 269 -1.79 32.52 18.68
C ILE A 269 -0.49 31.88 18.24
N LEU A 270 -0.10 30.74 18.82
CA LEU A 270 1.11 30.01 18.44
C LEU A 270 0.98 29.43 17.02
N GLU A 271 -0.16 28.88 16.67
CA GLU A 271 -0.47 28.42 15.30
C GLU A 271 -0.46 29.58 14.29
N PHE A 272 -1.06 30.71 14.65
CA PHE A 272 -1.04 31.92 13.81
C PHE A 272 0.38 32.47 13.63
N LEU A 273 1.16 32.54 14.70
CA LEU A 273 2.55 32.97 14.63
C LEU A 273 3.43 31.98 13.87
N GLY A 274 3.29 30.69 14.16
CA GLY A 274 3.97 29.62 13.44
C GLY A 274 3.61 29.60 11.95
N ASN A 275 2.34 29.73 11.65
CA ASN A 275 1.88 29.79 10.27
C ASN A 275 2.40 31.04 9.54
N LYS A 276 2.38 32.22 10.19
CA LYS A 276 2.97 33.44 9.61
C LYS A 276 4.49 33.36 9.46
N MET A 277 5.20 32.79 10.43
CA MET A 277 6.66 32.73 10.39
C MET A 277 7.19 31.61 9.49
N VAL A 278 6.49 30.48 9.36
CA VAL A 278 6.97 29.31 8.63
C VAL A 278 6.27 29.14 7.27
N ASN A 279 4.95 29.29 7.23
CA ASN A 279 4.17 28.92 6.03
C ASN A 279 3.82 30.10 5.13
N VAL A 280 3.61 31.30 5.66
CA VAL A 280 3.18 32.46 4.82
C VAL A 280 4.35 32.97 3.96
N GLN A 281 5.60 32.90 4.42
CA GLN A 281 6.74 33.24 3.57
C GLN A 281 7.01 32.19 2.48
N LYS A 282 6.82 30.89 2.79
CA LYS A 282 6.94 29.82 1.80
C LYS A 282 5.80 29.83 0.79
N ALA A 283 4.56 30.05 1.25
CA ALA A 283 3.40 30.04 0.36
C ALA A 283 3.38 31.17 -0.69
N VAL A 284 4.11 32.26 -0.42
CA VAL A 284 4.27 33.38 -1.39
C VAL A 284 5.39 33.11 -2.38
N LEU A 285 6.41 32.31 -1.98
CA LEU A 285 7.54 31.95 -2.84
C LEU A 285 7.28 30.71 -3.71
N ASP A 286 6.31 29.87 -3.36
CA ASP A 286 6.06 28.59 -4.00
C ASP A 286 4.70 28.48 -4.72
N LYS A 287 4.07 29.57 -5.14
CA LYS A 287 3.07 29.45 -6.20
C LYS A 287 3.83 29.15 -7.49
N PRO A 288 3.83 27.91 -7.98
CA PRO A 288 4.42 27.65 -9.27
C PRO A 288 3.69 28.52 -10.29
N ASP A 289 4.46 29.30 -11.04
CA ASP A 289 3.95 30.04 -12.19
C ASP A 289 3.56 28.97 -13.22
N PHE A 290 2.30 28.56 -13.20
CA PHE A 290 1.81 27.56 -14.14
C PHE A 290 1.67 28.23 -15.51
N GLU A 291 2.61 27.97 -16.39
CA GLU A 291 2.46 28.30 -17.79
C GLU A 291 1.22 27.59 -18.36
N ALA A 292 0.54 28.29 -19.27
CA ALA A 292 -0.58 27.71 -19.98
C ALA A 292 -0.14 26.44 -20.71
N ARG A 293 -0.93 25.37 -20.59
CA ARG A 293 -0.66 24.10 -21.24
C ARG A 293 -0.70 24.27 -22.75
N THR A 294 0.47 24.20 -23.40
CA THR A 294 0.59 24.19 -24.85
C THR A 294 0.82 22.74 -25.29
N LEU A 295 -0.05 22.21 -26.13
CA LEU A 295 0.10 20.86 -26.67
C LEU A 295 1.29 20.82 -27.65
N PRO A 296 2.00 19.69 -27.74
CA PRO A 296 3.07 19.52 -28.71
C PRO A 296 2.54 19.68 -30.13
N LYS A 297 3.29 20.38 -30.98
CA LYS A 297 2.93 20.58 -32.38
C LYS A 297 3.47 19.43 -33.21
N TYR A 298 2.63 18.80 -34.02
CA TYR A 298 3.00 17.74 -34.94
C TYR A 298 2.24 17.89 -36.25
N ASP A 299 2.76 17.29 -37.32
CA ASP A 299 2.11 17.28 -38.63
C ASP A 299 0.93 16.30 -38.63
N THR A 300 -0.29 16.83 -38.65
CA THR A 300 -1.54 16.03 -38.64
C THR A 300 -1.84 15.36 -39.98
N GLU A 301 -1.18 15.77 -41.06
CA GLU A 301 -1.36 15.20 -42.40
C GLU A 301 -0.37 14.05 -42.67
N LYS A 302 0.67 13.90 -41.85
CA LYS A 302 1.67 12.83 -41.97
C LYS A 302 1.01 11.48 -41.74
N LYS A 303 1.15 10.58 -42.75
CA LYS A 303 0.76 9.16 -42.54
C LYS A 303 1.84 8.47 -41.71
N ILE A 304 1.46 7.96 -40.58
CA ILE A 304 2.34 7.27 -39.65
C ILE A 304 2.26 5.77 -39.91
N TYR A 305 3.45 5.13 -40.04
CA TYR A 305 3.60 3.68 -40.16
C TYR A 305 4.61 3.22 -39.10
N GLY A 306 4.14 2.92 -37.91
CA GLY A 306 4.95 2.69 -36.73
C GLY A 306 5.22 1.20 -36.44
N SER A 307 5.79 0.97 -35.28
CA SER A 307 6.16 -0.38 -34.83
C SER A 307 4.93 -1.30 -34.68
N ARG A 308 3.76 -0.74 -34.29
CA ARG A 308 2.54 -1.52 -34.14
C ARG A 308 1.98 -2.00 -35.48
N ASP A 309 2.07 -1.19 -36.52
CA ASP A 309 1.63 -1.59 -37.88
C ASP A 309 2.43 -2.79 -38.34
N LYS A 310 3.76 -2.73 -38.19
CA LYS A 310 4.67 -3.83 -38.53
C LYS A 310 4.35 -5.10 -37.72
N PHE A 311 4.11 -4.93 -36.42
CA PHE A 311 3.72 -6.05 -35.57
C PHE A 311 2.38 -6.69 -36.00
N LEU A 312 1.40 -5.89 -36.37
CA LEU A 312 0.09 -6.41 -36.81
C LEU A 312 0.18 -7.15 -38.16
N GLU A 313 1.08 -6.74 -39.02
CA GLU A 313 1.30 -7.41 -40.32
C GLU A 313 2.09 -8.72 -40.16
N MET A 314 3.13 -8.73 -39.32
CA MET A 314 4.08 -9.84 -39.20
C MET A 314 3.74 -10.85 -38.11
N GLY A 315 3.00 -10.41 -37.09
CA GLY A 315 2.83 -11.17 -35.85
C GLY A 315 4.02 -11.05 -34.88
N ALA A 316 3.85 -11.48 -33.62
CA ALA A 316 4.84 -11.23 -32.57
C ALA A 316 6.20 -11.85 -32.84
N LYS A 317 6.22 -13.12 -33.26
CA LYS A 317 7.49 -13.85 -33.48
C LYS A 317 8.30 -13.28 -34.63
N ASP A 318 7.70 -13.12 -35.81
CA ASP A 318 8.41 -12.69 -37.00
C ASP A 318 8.83 -11.23 -36.88
N PHE A 319 7.98 -10.38 -36.28
CA PHE A 319 8.32 -8.99 -35.98
C PHE A 319 9.55 -8.91 -35.06
N THR A 320 9.56 -9.64 -33.93
CA THR A 320 10.70 -9.56 -32.99
C THR A 320 11.97 -10.20 -33.57
N GLN A 321 11.86 -11.26 -34.35
CA GLN A 321 13.00 -11.82 -35.07
C GLN A 321 13.59 -10.83 -36.10
N SER A 322 12.76 -10.01 -36.75
CA SER A 322 13.26 -8.99 -37.69
C SER A 322 14.14 -7.92 -37.00
N LEU A 323 13.93 -7.70 -35.68
CA LEU A 323 14.73 -6.73 -34.91
C LEU A 323 16.20 -7.14 -34.78
N LEU A 324 16.52 -8.44 -34.87
CA LEU A 324 17.91 -8.92 -34.82
C LEU A 324 18.75 -8.46 -36.05
N ASN A 325 18.09 -8.10 -37.13
CA ASN A 325 18.75 -7.57 -38.35
C ASN A 325 18.79 -6.03 -38.36
N GLU A 326 18.15 -5.38 -37.38
CA GLU A 326 18.17 -3.92 -37.27
C GLU A 326 19.51 -3.45 -36.70
N LYS A 327 20.15 -2.53 -37.41
CA LYS A 327 21.43 -1.96 -36.96
C LYS A 327 21.26 -0.79 -36.01
N ARG A 328 20.14 -0.07 -36.11
CA ARG A 328 19.82 1.05 -35.22
C ARG A 328 19.61 0.55 -33.82
N LEU A 329 19.93 1.36 -32.81
CA LEU A 329 19.46 1.14 -31.49
C LEU A 329 17.99 1.56 -31.43
N LEU A 330 17.11 0.62 -31.11
CA LEU A 330 15.69 0.93 -30.92
C LEU A 330 15.42 1.46 -29.50
N ILE A 331 14.44 2.34 -29.38
CA ILE A 331 14.11 2.97 -28.10
C ILE A 331 12.73 2.56 -27.63
N THR A 332 12.62 2.21 -26.35
CA THR A 332 11.35 2.21 -25.60
C THR A 332 11.24 3.51 -24.81
N ASP A 333 10.22 4.30 -25.08
CA ASP A 333 9.92 5.50 -24.31
C ASP A 333 9.18 5.13 -23.00
N THR A 334 9.80 5.38 -21.86
CA THR A 334 9.25 5.08 -20.53
C THR A 334 8.58 6.29 -19.88
N THR A 335 8.49 7.42 -20.56
CA THR A 335 8.01 8.70 -20.02
C THR A 335 6.64 8.59 -19.38
N MET A 336 5.71 7.87 -20.04
CA MET A 336 4.30 7.80 -19.60
C MET A 336 4.06 6.80 -18.46
N ARG A 337 5.02 5.93 -18.14
CA ARG A 337 4.89 4.97 -17.04
C ARG A 337 6.04 5.05 -16.03
N ASP A 338 7.23 4.52 -16.35
CA ASP A 338 8.30 4.36 -15.35
C ASP A 338 8.90 5.70 -14.92
N ALA A 339 9.13 6.61 -15.83
CA ALA A 339 9.68 7.93 -15.53
C ALA A 339 8.77 8.70 -14.54
N GLN A 340 7.48 8.80 -14.83
CA GLN A 340 6.55 9.48 -13.93
C GLN A 340 6.30 8.69 -12.62
N GLN A 341 6.43 7.37 -12.66
CA GLN A 341 6.37 6.55 -11.45
C GLN A 341 7.53 6.88 -10.53
N SER A 342 8.73 6.96 -11.07
CA SER A 342 9.97 7.13 -10.32
C SER A 342 10.20 8.56 -9.87
N LEU A 343 9.79 9.56 -10.67
CA LEU A 343 9.93 10.98 -10.32
C LEU A 343 8.80 11.49 -9.44
N MET A 344 7.55 11.12 -9.72
CA MET A 344 6.35 11.76 -9.20
C MET A 344 5.36 10.76 -8.58
N ALA A 345 5.85 9.63 -8.09
CA ALA A 345 5.05 8.59 -7.44
C ALA A 345 3.78 8.21 -8.22
N THR A 346 3.87 8.18 -9.57
CA THR A 346 2.76 7.87 -10.50
C THR A 346 1.55 8.83 -10.37
N ARG A 347 1.77 10.10 -10.03
CA ARG A 347 0.68 11.09 -9.82
C ARG A 347 0.20 11.78 -11.08
N MET A 348 0.82 11.56 -12.24
CA MET A 348 0.39 12.21 -13.47
C MET A 348 -1.01 11.74 -13.91
N ARG A 349 -1.90 12.69 -14.15
CA ARG A 349 -3.28 12.42 -14.53
C ARG A 349 -3.40 12.01 -15.99
N THR A 350 -4.43 11.22 -16.30
CA THR A 350 -4.72 10.74 -17.66
C THR A 350 -4.78 11.89 -18.69
N LYS A 351 -5.39 13.01 -18.33
CA LYS A 351 -5.50 14.19 -19.23
C LYS A 351 -4.14 14.74 -19.68
N ASP A 352 -3.12 14.67 -18.81
CA ASP A 352 -1.79 15.18 -19.10
C ASP A 352 -0.97 14.20 -19.95
N LEU A 353 -1.21 12.91 -19.80
CA LEU A 353 -0.65 11.89 -20.70
C LEU A 353 -1.26 11.98 -22.09
N ILE A 354 -2.58 12.09 -22.18
CA ILE A 354 -3.30 12.20 -23.46
C ILE A 354 -2.90 13.47 -24.23
N GLY A 355 -2.60 14.57 -23.52
CA GLY A 355 -2.16 15.79 -24.15
C GLY A 355 -0.87 15.67 -24.98
N ALA A 356 -0.04 14.68 -24.71
CA ALA A 356 1.16 14.38 -25.50
C ALA A 356 0.98 13.18 -26.46
N SER A 357 -0.07 12.37 -26.30
CA SER A 357 -0.14 11.04 -26.91
C SER A 357 -0.18 11.06 -28.44
N ASP A 358 -0.92 12.02 -29.06
CA ASP A 358 -0.96 12.12 -30.52
C ASP A 358 0.39 12.49 -31.11
N ALA A 359 1.09 13.46 -30.50
CA ALA A 359 2.45 13.83 -30.89
C ALA A 359 3.43 12.69 -30.62
N THR A 360 3.30 12.00 -29.50
CA THR A 360 4.12 10.80 -29.22
C THR A 360 3.93 9.74 -30.31
N ASN A 361 2.69 9.46 -30.73
CA ASN A 361 2.44 8.52 -31.82
C ASN A 361 3.14 8.93 -33.14
N ALA A 362 3.13 10.23 -33.45
CA ALA A 362 3.77 10.75 -34.67
C ALA A 362 5.29 10.75 -34.60
N PHE A 363 5.87 11.09 -33.46
CA PHE A 363 7.31 11.25 -33.29
C PHE A 363 8.06 9.95 -32.99
N MET A 364 7.34 8.97 -32.42
CA MET A 364 7.90 7.65 -32.08
C MET A 364 7.71 6.59 -33.18
N GLU A 365 7.52 7.02 -34.43
CA GLU A 365 7.36 6.13 -35.58
C GLU A 365 8.53 5.11 -35.71
N ASN A 366 9.76 5.54 -35.42
CA ASN A 366 10.97 4.73 -35.44
C ASN A 366 11.33 4.09 -34.07
N ALA A 367 10.57 4.34 -33.03
CA ALA A 367 10.78 3.70 -31.74
C ALA A 367 10.24 2.27 -31.71
N PHE A 368 10.74 1.46 -30.78
CA PHE A 368 10.21 0.13 -30.56
C PHE A 368 8.82 0.20 -29.90
N SER A 369 8.71 0.87 -28.74
CA SER A 369 7.47 0.94 -27.99
C SER A 369 7.38 2.18 -27.09
N VAL A 370 6.19 2.43 -26.56
CA VAL A 370 5.94 3.37 -25.45
C VAL A 370 5.43 2.57 -24.24
N GLU A 371 6.19 2.58 -23.17
CA GLU A 371 5.74 2.00 -21.90
C GLU A 371 4.79 2.98 -21.20
N ALA A 372 3.50 2.68 -21.25
CA ALA A 372 2.47 3.63 -20.86
C ALA A 372 1.54 3.10 -19.76
N TRP A 373 1.65 1.81 -19.36
CA TRP A 373 0.71 1.19 -18.43
C TRP A 373 1.38 0.10 -17.58
N GLY A 374 0.68 -0.42 -16.57
CA GLY A 374 1.20 -1.43 -15.64
C GLY A 374 1.94 -0.81 -14.44
N GLY A 375 2.72 -1.63 -13.74
CA GLY A 375 3.41 -1.22 -12.52
C GLY A 375 2.46 -0.61 -11.48
N ALA A 376 2.83 0.53 -10.91
CA ALA A 376 2.00 1.25 -9.94
C ALA A 376 0.86 2.07 -10.57
N THR A 377 0.82 2.22 -11.90
CA THR A 377 -0.19 3.04 -12.59
C THR A 377 -1.61 2.59 -12.25
N TYR A 378 -1.84 1.28 -12.16
CA TYR A 378 -3.16 0.71 -11.91
C TYR A 378 -3.69 1.09 -10.53
N ASP A 379 -2.92 0.79 -9.49
CA ASP A 379 -3.28 1.09 -8.09
C ASP A 379 -3.40 2.60 -7.85
N THR A 380 -2.42 3.37 -8.32
CA THR A 380 -2.39 4.82 -8.14
C THR A 380 -3.57 5.52 -8.80
N ALA A 381 -3.98 5.05 -9.99
CA ALA A 381 -5.14 5.62 -10.68
C ALA A 381 -6.41 5.49 -9.83
N TYR A 382 -6.64 4.34 -9.21
CA TYR A 382 -7.79 4.13 -8.33
C TYR A 382 -7.65 4.89 -7.00
N ARG A 383 -6.55 4.65 -6.26
CA ARG A 383 -6.41 5.11 -4.88
C ARG A 383 -6.27 6.61 -4.76
N PHE A 384 -5.46 7.23 -5.62
CA PHE A 384 -5.07 8.63 -5.47
C PHE A 384 -5.69 9.53 -6.53
N LEU A 385 -5.76 9.11 -7.79
CA LEU A 385 -6.23 9.97 -8.87
C LEU A 385 -7.74 9.90 -9.07
N LYS A 386 -8.42 8.88 -8.52
CA LYS A 386 -9.84 8.61 -8.72
C LYS A 386 -10.19 8.48 -10.21
N GLU A 387 -9.30 7.85 -10.97
CA GLU A 387 -9.40 7.59 -12.40
C GLU A 387 -9.43 6.10 -12.68
N SER A 388 -10.17 5.67 -13.72
CA SER A 388 -10.15 4.28 -14.16
C SER A 388 -8.87 3.97 -14.96
N PRO A 389 -8.00 3.06 -14.51
CA PRO A 389 -6.81 2.66 -15.28
C PRO A 389 -7.18 2.00 -16.61
N TRP A 390 -8.29 1.29 -16.69
CA TRP A 390 -8.80 0.71 -17.92
C TRP A 390 -9.24 1.76 -18.94
N LYS A 391 -9.90 2.84 -18.48
CA LYS A 391 -10.24 3.98 -19.34
C LYS A 391 -8.99 4.68 -19.84
N ARG A 392 -7.97 4.86 -18.97
CA ARG A 392 -6.66 5.40 -19.34
C ARG A 392 -6.03 4.60 -20.47
N LEU A 393 -5.94 3.28 -20.33
CA LEU A 393 -5.36 2.40 -21.36
C LEU A 393 -6.09 2.53 -22.70
N LYS A 394 -7.44 2.52 -22.69
CA LYS A 394 -8.23 2.68 -23.91
C LYS A 394 -7.99 4.03 -24.60
N LEU A 395 -7.92 5.10 -23.83
CA LEU A 395 -7.64 6.43 -24.37
C LEU A 395 -6.22 6.51 -24.96
N LEU A 396 -5.21 5.99 -24.24
CA LEU A 396 -3.84 5.93 -24.76
C LEU A 396 -3.79 5.17 -26.07
N ARG A 397 -4.45 4.02 -26.19
CA ARG A 397 -4.53 3.25 -27.43
C ARG A 397 -5.22 4.00 -28.57
N GLN A 398 -6.28 4.78 -28.26
CA GLN A 398 -6.98 5.60 -29.27
C GLN A 398 -6.08 6.72 -29.84
N HIS A 399 -5.26 7.34 -28.98
CA HIS A 399 -4.34 8.41 -29.37
C HIS A 399 -2.98 7.95 -29.89
N MET A 400 -2.62 6.67 -29.68
CA MET A 400 -1.38 6.08 -30.19
C MET A 400 -1.67 4.81 -31.02
N PRO A 401 -2.39 4.91 -32.16
CA PRO A 401 -2.82 3.73 -32.91
C PRO A 401 -1.67 2.98 -33.59
N ASN A 402 -0.56 3.62 -33.92
CA ASN A 402 0.55 3.07 -34.71
C ASN A 402 1.77 2.66 -33.87
N THR A 403 1.77 2.99 -32.57
CA THR A 403 2.88 2.71 -31.66
C THR A 403 2.54 1.54 -30.75
N LEU A 404 3.49 0.63 -30.51
CA LEU A 404 3.33 -0.45 -29.53
C LEU A 404 3.17 0.13 -28.12
N ILE A 405 2.10 -0.23 -27.42
CA ILE A 405 1.92 0.09 -26.00
C ILE A 405 2.44 -1.07 -25.17
N GLN A 406 3.42 -0.76 -24.33
CA GLN A 406 4.02 -1.68 -23.39
C GLN A 406 3.48 -1.52 -21.97
N MET A 407 3.35 -2.63 -21.25
CA MET A 407 3.05 -2.64 -19.83
C MET A 407 4.07 -3.43 -19.02
N LEU A 408 4.28 -3.00 -17.77
CA LEU A 408 5.03 -3.76 -16.78
C LEU A 408 4.08 -4.67 -15.99
N LEU A 409 4.38 -5.98 -15.93
CA LEU A 409 3.61 -7.00 -15.23
C LEU A 409 4.49 -7.73 -14.21
N ARG A 410 4.09 -7.73 -12.94
CA ARG A 410 4.81 -8.39 -11.84
C ARG A 410 4.40 -9.85 -11.72
N ALA A 411 4.73 -10.68 -12.67
CA ALA A 411 4.41 -12.11 -12.67
C ALA A 411 3.03 -12.42 -12.03
N SER A 412 2.96 -13.31 -11.03
CA SER A 412 1.72 -13.66 -10.35
C SER A 412 1.14 -12.54 -9.47
N ASN A 413 1.91 -11.49 -9.18
CA ASN A 413 1.39 -10.29 -8.50
C ASN A 413 0.66 -9.35 -9.46
N ALA A 414 0.69 -9.59 -10.76
CA ALA A 414 0.11 -8.75 -11.81
C ALA A 414 0.48 -7.26 -11.64
N VAL A 415 -0.41 -6.44 -11.09
CA VAL A 415 -0.17 -5.02 -10.75
C VAL A 415 -0.25 -4.75 -9.24
N GLY A 416 -0.40 -5.80 -8.43
CA GLY A 416 -0.47 -5.73 -6.96
C GLY A 416 0.87 -5.96 -6.26
N TYR A 417 0.81 -6.17 -4.95
CA TYR A 417 1.97 -6.35 -4.06
C TYR A 417 2.05 -7.75 -3.43
N SER A 418 1.03 -8.58 -3.65
CA SER A 418 0.94 -9.98 -3.25
C SER A 418 0.48 -10.83 -4.42
N ASN A 419 0.65 -12.15 -4.34
CA ASN A 419 0.24 -13.07 -5.39
C ASN A 419 -1.28 -13.12 -5.52
N TYR A 420 -1.77 -13.05 -6.74
CA TYR A 420 -3.17 -13.31 -7.08
C TYR A 420 -3.34 -14.76 -7.54
N PRO A 421 -4.54 -15.32 -7.40
CA PRO A 421 -4.86 -16.62 -7.99
C PRO A 421 -4.66 -16.63 -9.52
N ASP A 422 -4.23 -17.75 -10.07
CA ASP A 422 -3.90 -17.90 -11.49
C ASP A 422 -5.01 -17.44 -12.43
N ASN A 423 -6.27 -17.76 -12.11
CA ASN A 423 -7.42 -17.38 -12.92
C ASN A 423 -7.62 -15.87 -13.00
N VAL A 424 -7.26 -15.13 -11.93
CA VAL A 424 -7.31 -13.66 -11.91
C VAL A 424 -6.21 -13.07 -12.79
N VAL A 425 -4.98 -13.59 -12.67
CA VAL A 425 -3.84 -13.13 -13.48
C VAL A 425 -4.08 -13.42 -14.97
N LYS A 426 -4.58 -14.62 -15.30
CA LYS A 426 -4.95 -14.98 -16.68
C LYS A 426 -5.96 -14.00 -17.25
N LYS A 427 -7.08 -13.78 -16.51
CA LYS A 427 -8.12 -12.86 -16.95
C LYS A 427 -7.63 -11.43 -17.09
N PHE A 428 -6.75 -10.98 -16.18
CA PHE A 428 -6.14 -9.66 -16.25
C PHE A 428 -5.30 -9.47 -17.53
N ILE A 429 -4.46 -10.44 -17.89
CA ILE A 429 -3.62 -10.42 -19.10
C ILE A 429 -4.49 -10.40 -20.36
N GLU A 430 -5.52 -11.26 -20.42
CA GLU A 430 -6.47 -11.31 -21.55
C GLU A 430 -7.17 -9.95 -21.73
N GLU A 431 -7.69 -9.37 -20.67
CA GLU A 431 -8.36 -8.06 -20.69
C GLU A 431 -7.40 -6.92 -21.10
N ALA A 432 -6.18 -6.91 -20.59
CA ALA A 432 -5.18 -5.92 -20.93
C ALA A 432 -4.81 -5.99 -22.42
N SER A 433 -4.63 -7.21 -22.97
CA SER A 433 -4.34 -7.44 -24.38
C SER A 433 -5.45 -6.92 -25.30
N GLN A 434 -6.72 -7.15 -24.92
CA GLN A 434 -7.88 -6.69 -25.69
C GLN A 434 -8.09 -5.18 -25.62
N LYS A 435 -7.67 -4.55 -24.51
CA LYS A 435 -7.85 -3.11 -24.28
C LYS A 435 -6.73 -2.23 -24.79
N GLY A 436 -5.64 -2.82 -25.30
CA GLY A 436 -4.64 -2.05 -26.03
C GLY A 436 -3.18 -2.31 -25.69
N VAL A 437 -2.87 -3.24 -24.80
CA VAL A 437 -1.48 -3.66 -24.55
C VAL A 437 -0.99 -4.53 -25.72
N ASP A 438 0.18 -4.24 -26.23
CA ASP A 438 0.84 -5.02 -27.30
C ASP A 438 2.10 -5.74 -26.79
N VAL A 439 2.76 -5.19 -25.76
CA VAL A 439 3.99 -5.75 -25.19
C VAL A 439 3.82 -5.96 -23.68
N PHE A 440 3.98 -7.21 -23.24
CA PHE A 440 3.95 -7.58 -21.82
C PHE A 440 5.39 -7.78 -21.33
N ARG A 441 5.90 -6.83 -20.54
CA ARG A 441 7.18 -6.97 -19.82
C ARG A 441 6.91 -7.65 -18.48
N ILE A 442 7.31 -8.92 -18.37
CA ILE A 442 7.01 -9.78 -17.23
C ILE A 442 8.28 -10.00 -16.41
N PHE A 443 8.23 -9.71 -15.12
CA PHE A 443 9.34 -9.94 -14.18
C PHE A 443 8.83 -10.49 -12.84
N ASP A 444 9.73 -11.14 -12.13
CA ASP A 444 9.53 -11.54 -10.73
C ASP A 444 10.49 -10.78 -9.82
N SER A 445 10.03 -10.42 -8.61
CA SER A 445 10.82 -9.59 -7.68
C SER A 445 12.05 -10.27 -7.09
N LEU A 446 12.10 -11.58 -7.13
CA LEU A 446 13.23 -12.41 -6.68
C LEU A 446 13.93 -13.12 -7.84
N ASN A 447 13.57 -12.80 -9.10
CA ASN A 447 14.00 -13.51 -10.31
C ASN A 447 13.62 -15.00 -10.31
N TRP A 448 12.52 -15.35 -9.63
CA TRP A 448 12.02 -16.72 -9.57
C TRP A 448 11.22 -17.06 -10.82
N VAL A 449 11.85 -17.72 -11.77
CA VAL A 449 11.28 -18.00 -13.11
C VAL A 449 10.03 -18.88 -13.04
N GLU A 450 9.92 -19.78 -12.06
CA GLU A 450 8.70 -20.59 -11.86
C GLU A 450 7.44 -19.73 -11.72
N ASN A 451 7.54 -18.62 -10.99
CA ASN A 451 6.43 -17.67 -10.80
C ASN A 451 6.08 -16.91 -12.09
N MET A 452 7.00 -16.85 -13.06
CA MET A 452 6.80 -16.17 -14.32
C MET A 452 6.16 -17.06 -15.40
N LYS A 453 6.23 -18.41 -15.28
CA LYS A 453 5.82 -19.36 -16.30
C LYS A 453 4.37 -19.17 -16.73
N MET A 454 3.44 -19.15 -15.79
CA MET A 454 2.01 -19.03 -16.09
C MET A 454 1.64 -17.68 -16.73
N PRO A 455 2.11 -16.52 -16.23
CA PRO A 455 1.90 -15.23 -16.90
C PRO A 455 2.51 -15.18 -18.32
N ILE A 456 3.73 -15.71 -18.51
CA ILE A 456 4.38 -15.79 -19.83
C ILE A 456 3.52 -16.62 -20.80
N GLU A 457 3.17 -17.84 -20.41
CA GLU A 457 2.32 -18.73 -21.23
C GLU A 457 0.99 -18.07 -21.59
N THR A 458 0.37 -17.39 -20.63
CA THR A 458 -0.90 -16.70 -20.89
C THR A 458 -0.73 -15.54 -21.85
N ALA A 459 0.31 -14.72 -21.68
CA ALA A 459 0.58 -13.59 -22.57
C ALA A 459 0.92 -14.06 -24.00
N LEU A 460 1.70 -15.13 -24.16
CA LEU A 460 1.99 -15.75 -25.46
C LEU A 460 0.71 -16.21 -26.17
N LYS A 461 -0.26 -16.81 -25.45
CA LYS A 461 -1.55 -17.23 -26.02
C LYS A 461 -2.40 -16.07 -26.54
N THR A 462 -2.16 -14.85 -26.08
CA THR A 462 -2.87 -13.66 -26.61
C THR A 462 -2.34 -13.20 -27.97
N GLY A 463 -1.25 -13.76 -28.47
CA GLY A 463 -0.56 -13.34 -29.70
C GLY A 463 0.19 -12.01 -29.55
N LYS A 464 0.39 -11.54 -28.34
CA LYS A 464 1.13 -10.30 -28.04
C LYS A 464 2.62 -10.56 -27.84
N ILE A 465 3.44 -9.49 -27.90
CA ILE A 465 4.87 -9.58 -27.64
C ILE A 465 5.09 -9.79 -26.15
N VAL A 466 5.97 -10.71 -25.79
CA VAL A 466 6.32 -11.03 -24.40
C VAL A 466 7.80 -10.79 -24.19
N GLU A 467 8.10 -9.90 -23.24
CA GLU A 467 9.46 -9.67 -22.75
C GLU A 467 9.65 -10.41 -21.41
N GLY A 468 10.55 -11.39 -21.40
CA GLY A 468 11.01 -12.05 -20.20
C GLY A 468 12.11 -11.23 -19.54
N THR A 469 11.93 -10.87 -18.26
CA THR A 469 12.76 -9.85 -17.62
C THR A 469 13.43 -10.39 -16.36
N ILE A 470 14.74 -10.17 -16.23
CA ILE A 470 15.53 -10.45 -15.02
C ILE A 470 15.99 -9.14 -14.41
N CYS A 471 15.73 -8.97 -13.12
CA CYS A 471 16.16 -7.82 -12.34
C CYS A 471 17.67 -7.92 -12.05
N TYR A 472 18.38 -6.82 -12.27
CA TYR A 472 19.81 -6.72 -12.01
C TYR A 472 20.09 -6.28 -10.58
N THR A 473 21.05 -6.94 -9.93
CA THR A 473 21.61 -6.58 -8.62
C THR A 473 23.07 -7.07 -8.54
N GLY A 474 23.83 -6.60 -7.55
CA GLY A 474 25.26 -6.90 -7.46
C GLY A 474 26.10 -6.17 -8.51
N ASP A 475 27.34 -6.60 -8.69
CA ASP A 475 28.27 -6.05 -9.68
C ASP A 475 29.04 -7.19 -10.39
N ILE A 476 28.68 -7.47 -11.62
CA ILE A 476 29.37 -8.52 -12.42
C ILE A 476 30.84 -8.21 -12.72
N THR A 477 31.35 -7.04 -12.36
CA THR A 477 32.76 -6.66 -12.48
C THR A 477 33.52 -6.82 -11.17
N ASP A 478 32.83 -7.05 -10.03
CA ASP A 478 33.48 -7.37 -8.77
C ASP A 478 33.93 -8.84 -8.76
N PRO A 479 35.23 -9.11 -8.59
CA PRO A 479 35.73 -10.49 -8.52
C PRO A 479 35.24 -11.26 -7.29
N ASN A 480 34.69 -10.57 -6.28
CA ASN A 480 34.12 -11.19 -5.08
C ASN A 480 32.62 -11.48 -5.20
N GLU A 481 31.96 -11.04 -6.28
CA GLU A 481 30.55 -11.37 -6.53
C GLU A 481 30.43 -12.85 -6.89
N THR A 482 29.77 -13.62 -6.03
CA THR A 482 29.62 -15.09 -6.19
C THR A 482 28.21 -15.52 -6.54
N LYS A 483 27.20 -14.66 -6.28
CA LYS A 483 25.78 -15.00 -6.48
C LYS A 483 25.24 -14.48 -7.80
N TYR A 484 25.38 -13.19 -8.04
CA TYR A 484 24.83 -12.52 -9.23
C TYR A 484 25.91 -12.28 -10.28
N THR A 485 26.55 -13.39 -10.70
CA THR A 485 27.65 -13.40 -11.65
C THR A 485 27.14 -13.22 -13.09
N LEU A 486 28.06 -13.00 -14.03
CA LEU A 486 27.72 -12.98 -15.46
C LEU A 486 27.01 -14.28 -15.89
N ASP A 487 27.52 -15.43 -15.45
CA ASP A 487 26.95 -16.76 -15.75
C ASP A 487 25.52 -16.91 -15.19
N TYR A 488 25.23 -16.32 -14.04
CA TYR A 488 23.87 -16.27 -13.50
C TYR A 488 22.91 -15.60 -14.47
N TYR A 489 23.27 -14.42 -14.99
CA TYR A 489 22.40 -13.68 -15.93
C TYR A 489 22.23 -14.41 -17.25
N VAL A 490 23.28 -14.97 -17.80
CA VAL A 490 23.24 -15.79 -19.04
C VAL A 490 22.35 -17.01 -18.83
N LYS A 491 22.50 -17.73 -17.71
CA LYS A 491 21.67 -18.90 -17.38
C LYS A 491 20.18 -18.54 -17.31
N LYS A 492 19.84 -17.47 -16.58
CA LYS A 492 18.45 -16.99 -16.46
C LYS A 492 17.88 -16.53 -17.80
N ALA A 493 18.70 -15.90 -18.64
CA ALA A 493 18.29 -15.48 -19.98
C ALA A 493 17.94 -16.68 -20.88
N LYS A 494 18.76 -17.72 -20.87
CA LYS A 494 18.49 -18.97 -21.62
C LYS A 494 17.26 -19.71 -21.07
N GLU A 495 17.06 -19.68 -19.76
CA GLU A 495 15.87 -20.24 -19.14
C GLU A 495 14.60 -19.55 -19.65
N LEU A 496 14.58 -18.21 -19.68
CA LEU A 496 13.46 -17.43 -20.21
C LEU A 496 13.28 -17.61 -21.73
N GLU A 497 14.36 -17.61 -22.51
CA GLU A 497 14.28 -17.91 -23.94
C GLU A 497 13.63 -19.27 -24.19
N SER A 498 13.95 -20.29 -23.39
CA SER A 498 13.37 -21.63 -23.50
C SER A 498 11.86 -21.67 -23.24
N LEU A 499 11.30 -20.69 -22.51
CA LEU A 499 9.87 -20.51 -22.29
C LEU A 499 9.15 -19.86 -23.47
N GLY A 500 9.90 -19.46 -24.52
CA GLY A 500 9.36 -18.87 -25.74
C GLY A 500 9.09 -17.38 -25.67
N VAL A 501 9.72 -16.65 -24.74
CA VAL A 501 9.64 -15.19 -24.74
C VAL A 501 10.23 -14.62 -26.01
N HIS A 502 9.70 -13.49 -26.47
CA HIS A 502 10.12 -12.88 -27.73
C HIS A 502 11.33 -11.97 -27.58
N ILE A 503 11.51 -11.37 -26.40
CA ILE A 503 12.59 -10.43 -26.06
C ILE A 503 13.08 -10.76 -24.66
N PHE A 504 14.38 -10.68 -24.45
CA PHE A 504 14.97 -10.76 -23.12
C PHE A 504 15.34 -9.37 -22.61
N THR A 505 15.00 -9.05 -21.37
CA THR A 505 15.24 -7.73 -20.77
C THR A 505 16.04 -7.85 -19.48
N ILE A 506 17.14 -7.07 -19.37
CA ILE A 506 17.79 -6.77 -18.09
C ILE A 506 17.12 -5.54 -17.50
N LYS A 507 16.63 -5.66 -16.25
CA LYS A 507 15.99 -4.56 -15.54
C LYS A 507 16.82 -4.12 -14.33
N ASP A 508 17.44 -2.96 -14.45
CA ASP A 508 18.24 -2.31 -13.42
C ASP A 508 17.46 -1.16 -12.79
N MET A 509 16.86 -1.40 -11.63
CA MET A 509 15.97 -0.45 -10.95
C MET A 509 16.69 0.65 -10.18
N ALA A 510 18.01 0.54 -10.00
CA ALA A 510 18.78 1.44 -9.17
C ALA A 510 19.92 2.15 -9.93
N GLY A 511 20.18 1.78 -11.18
CA GLY A 511 21.32 2.29 -11.94
C GLY A 511 22.64 1.64 -11.50
N LEU A 512 22.60 0.34 -11.15
CA LEU A 512 23.78 -0.43 -10.70
C LEU A 512 24.65 -0.90 -11.87
N VAL A 513 24.09 -1.05 -13.06
CA VAL A 513 24.84 -1.49 -14.23
C VAL A 513 25.79 -0.38 -14.66
N LYS A 514 27.08 -0.55 -14.35
CA LYS A 514 28.15 0.35 -14.78
C LYS A 514 28.39 0.26 -16.30
N PRO A 515 28.89 1.31 -16.96
CA PRO A 515 29.07 1.30 -18.41
C PRO A 515 29.86 0.09 -18.95
N TYR A 516 30.99 -0.25 -18.34
CA TYR A 516 31.79 -1.42 -18.78
C TYR A 516 31.14 -2.77 -18.38
N ALA A 517 30.38 -2.81 -17.29
CA ALA A 517 29.56 -3.96 -16.92
C ALA A 517 28.48 -4.20 -17.99
N ALA A 518 27.82 -3.13 -18.47
CA ALA A 518 26.83 -3.20 -19.53
C ALA A 518 27.44 -3.80 -20.81
N LYS A 519 28.62 -3.30 -21.23
CA LYS A 519 29.32 -3.85 -22.42
C LYS A 519 29.57 -5.34 -22.25
N LYS A 520 30.13 -5.77 -21.13
CA LYS A 520 30.43 -7.18 -20.84
C LYS A 520 29.17 -8.04 -20.83
N LEU A 521 28.12 -7.58 -20.15
CA LEU A 521 26.85 -8.30 -20.02
C LEU A 521 26.15 -8.46 -21.36
N ILE A 522 25.99 -7.36 -22.09
CA ILE A 522 25.29 -7.37 -23.38
C ILE A 522 26.07 -8.21 -24.42
N SER A 523 27.40 -8.10 -24.47
CA SER A 523 28.21 -8.97 -25.38
C SER A 523 27.93 -10.46 -25.12
N ALA A 524 27.98 -10.88 -23.85
CA ALA A 524 27.72 -12.28 -23.49
C ALA A 524 26.27 -12.72 -23.80
N LEU A 525 25.30 -11.87 -23.56
CA LEU A 525 23.89 -12.17 -23.87
C LEU A 525 23.65 -12.26 -25.39
N LYS A 526 24.29 -11.40 -26.18
CA LYS A 526 24.19 -11.42 -27.67
C LYS A 526 24.91 -12.64 -28.31
N GLU A 527 25.91 -13.20 -27.63
CA GLU A 527 26.57 -14.44 -28.07
C GLU A 527 25.70 -15.68 -27.77
N GLU A 528 24.89 -15.65 -26.71
CA GLU A 528 24.22 -16.83 -26.21
C GLU A 528 22.72 -16.91 -26.55
N LEU A 529 22.05 -15.78 -26.89
CA LEU A 529 20.62 -15.69 -27.18
C LEU A 529 20.34 -15.51 -28.67
N ASN A 530 19.22 -16.09 -29.13
CA ASN A 530 18.69 -15.93 -30.49
C ASN A 530 17.46 -15.00 -30.54
N ILE A 531 17.24 -14.22 -29.51
CA ILE A 531 16.17 -13.24 -29.40
C ILE A 531 16.75 -11.86 -29.07
N PRO A 532 16.03 -10.75 -29.38
CA PRO A 532 16.49 -9.41 -29.06
C PRO A 532 16.71 -9.21 -27.57
N VAL A 533 17.70 -8.37 -27.25
CA VAL A 533 18.05 -8.00 -25.88
C VAL A 533 17.70 -6.55 -25.64
N ASN A 534 17.00 -6.29 -24.55
CA ASN A 534 16.65 -4.95 -24.05
C ASN A 534 17.39 -4.64 -22.73
N LEU A 535 17.79 -3.40 -22.56
CA LEU A 535 18.35 -2.89 -21.31
C LEU A 535 17.49 -1.75 -20.77
N HIS A 536 16.90 -1.99 -19.61
CA HIS A 536 16.22 -1.00 -18.77
C HIS A 536 17.13 -0.63 -17.61
N THR A 537 17.45 0.64 -17.46
CA THR A 537 18.23 1.13 -16.31
C THR A 537 17.69 2.47 -15.82
N HIS A 538 18.00 2.80 -14.55
CA HIS A 538 17.74 4.11 -13.96
C HIS A 538 19.01 4.96 -13.97
N ASP A 539 18.84 6.28 -13.88
CA ASP A 539 19.96 7.23 -14.01
C ASP A 539 20.30 7.92 -12.68
N SER A 540 20.08 7.22 -11.58
CA SER A 540 20.32 7.76 -10.24
C SER A 540 21.81 8.04 -9.96
N THR A 541 22.70 7.37 -10.69
CA THR A 541 24.16 7.57 -10.60
C THR A 541 24.70 8.61 -11.58
N GLY A 542 23.89 9.05 -12.55
CA GLY A 542 24.32 9.90 -13.67
C GLY A 542 25.11 9.18 -14.77
N ASN A 543 25.20 7.85 -14.71
CA ASN A 543 25.89 7.04 -15.70
C ASN A 543 24.95 6.45 -16.77
N GLY A 544 23.66 6.70 -16.71
CA GLY A 544 22.66 6.01 -17.50
C GLY A 544 22.90 6.10 -19.01
N VAL A 545 23.13 7.30 -19.55
CA VAL A 545 23.43 7.48 -20.98
C VAL A 545 24.74 6.79 -21.35
N SER A 546 25.79 6.90 -20.53
CA SER A 546 27.08 6.21 -20.77
C SER A 546 26.92 4.70 -20.77
N THR A 547 26.10 4.17 -19.87
CA THR A 547 25.76 2.73 -19.76
C THR A 547 25.08 2.26 -21.04
N LEU A 548 24.09 3.01 -21.55
CA LEU A 548 23.39 2.66 -22.79
C LEU A 548 24.27 2.80 -24.05
N LEU A 549 25.18 3.77 -24.08
CA LEU A 549 26.18 3.89 -25.17
C LEU A 549 27.08 2.66 -25.22
N MET A 550 27.63 2.24 -24.07
CA MET A 550 28.49 1.06 -24.00
C MET A 550 27.74 -0.24 -24.33
N ALA A 551 26.46 -0.33 -23.91
CA ALA A 551 25.58 -1.44 -24.28
C ALA A 551 25.27 -1.45 -25.80
N SER A 552 25.02 -0.29 -26.37
CA SER A 552 24.80 -0.13 -27.82
C SER A 552 26.02 -0.60 -28.66
N GLU A 553 27.23 -0.24 -28.23
CA GLU A 553 28.46 -0.75 -28.86
C GLU A 553 28.61 -2.27 -28.77
N ALA A 554 28.06 -2.89 -27.74
CA ALA A 554 28.03 -4.34 -27.54
C ALA A 554 26.92 -5.06 -28.34
N GLY A 555 26.13 -4.32 -29.13
CA GLY A 555 25.07 -4.89 -29.96
C GLY A 555 23.69 -4.94 -29.30
N LEU A 556 23.40 -4.14 -28.25
CA LEU A 556 22.08 -4.01 -27.65
C LEU A 556 21.03 -3.68 -28.71
N ASP A 557 19.90 -4.38 -28.72
CA ASP A 557 18.84 -4.16 -29.69
C ASP A 557 17.89 -3.03 -29.29
N ILE A 558 17.51 -2.98 -28.02
CA ILE A 558 16.52 -2.02 -27.48
C ILE A 558 17.04 -1.38 -26.20
N ALA A 559 16.83 -0.09 -26.03
CA ALA A 559 17.18 0.66 -24.82
C ALA A 559 15.96 1.42 -24.27
N ASP A 560 15.77 1.39 -22.96
CA ASP A 560 14.74 2.15 -22.30
C ASP A 560 15.26 3.55 -21.93
N CYS A 561 14.50 4.57 -22.34
CA CYS A 561 14.83 5.97 -22.09
C CYS A 561 13.57 6.77 -21.74
N ALA A 562 13.76 7.94 -21.16
CA ALA A 562 12.69 8.91 -20.93
C ALA A 562 13.02 10.24 -21.63
N ILE A 563 11.98 10.98 -22.02
CA ILE A 563 12.10 12.34 -22.56
C ILE A 563 12.86 13.23 -21.60
N GLY A 564 13.70 14.12 -22.12
CA GLY A 564 14.68 14.91 -21.35
C GLY A 564 14.16 15.54 -20.07
N SER A 565 13.01 16.22 -20.08
CA SER A 565 12.42 16.82 -18.88
C SER A 565 11.85 15.81 -17.87
N MET A 566 11.71 14.54 -18.26
CA MET A 566 11.22 13.44 -17.44
C MET A 566 12.27 12.37 -17.17
N SER A 567 13.52 12.64 -17.52
CA SER A 567 14.65 11.72 -17.39
C SER A 567 15.52 12.04 -16.16
N SER A 568 16.52 11.19 -15.96
CA SER A 568 17.58 11.32 -14.95
C SER A 568 17.11 11.21 -13.48
N MET A 569 18.04 11.32 -12.54
CA MET A 569 17.80 11.12 -11.11
C MET A 569 17.19 9.74 -10.83
N THR A 570 16.02 9.67 -10.21
CA THR A 570 15.32 8.41 -9.96
C THR A 570 14.66 7.82 -11.23
N SER A 571 14.66 8.53 -12.35
CA SER A 571 14.08 8.11 -13.64
C SER A 571 15.10 7.38 -14.54
N ASN A 572 14.66 7.11 -15.76
CA ASN A 572 15.47 6.46 -16.79
C ASN A 572 16.43 7.45 -17.44
N PRO A 573 17.44 6.97 -18.22
CA PRO A 573 18.38 7.82 -18.96
C PRO A 573 17.69 8.75 -19.95
N CYS A 574 18.32 9.88 -20.19
CA CYS A 574 17.81 10.92 -21.08
C CYS A 574 17.80 10.46 -22.54
N MET A 575 16.61 10.32 -23.13
CA MET A 575 16.42 9.95 -24.54
C MET A 575 17.04 10.97 -25.48
N ASN A 576 16.79 12.27 -25.24
CA ASN A 576 17.31 13.35 -26.08
C ASN A 576 18.85 13.29 -26.16
N SER A 577 19.54 13.04 -25.02
CA SER A 577 20.99 12.95 -24.98
C SER A 577 21.52 11.71 -25.70
N LEU A 578 20.85 10.56 -25.50
CA LEU A 578 21.27 9.31 -26.15
C LEU A 578 21.10 9.39 -27.70
N VAL A 579 19.97 9.92 -28.16
CA VAL A 579 19.66 10.08 -29.59
C VAL A 579 20.70 10.99 -30.26
N GLU A 580 21.02 12.15 -29.66
CA GLU A 580 22.05 13.05 -30.18
C GLU A 580 23.44 12.41 -30.13
N ALA A 581 23.78 11.63 -29.11
CA ALA A 581 25.07 10.96 -29.02
C ALA A 581 25.28 9.87 -30.11
N LEU A 582 24.18 9.23 -30.53
CA LEU A 582 24.22 8.17 -31.55
C LEU A 582 24.03 8.68 -33.00
N LYS A 583 23.64 9.95 -33.15
CA LYS A 583 23.33 10.54 -34.46
C LYS A 583 24.52 10.45 -35.43
N GLY A 584 24.24 9.94 -36.61
CA GLY A 584 25.27 9.76 -37.67
C GLY A 584 26.19 8.58 -37.44
N THR A 585 25.98 7.74 -36.44
CA THR A 585 26.68 6.46 -36.24
C THR A 585 25.91 5.30 -36.88
N GLU A 586 26.48 4.10 -36.92
CA GLU A 586 25.74 2.88 -37.34
C GLU A 586 24.58 2.52 -36.40
N ARG A 587 24.60 3.07 -35.21
CA ARG A 587 23.58 2.84 -34.14
C ARG A 587 22.56 3.98 -34.06
N ASP A 588 22.55 4.92 -34.99
CA ASP A 588 21.62 6.04 -35.07
C ASP A 588 20.16 5.55 -34.91
N THR A 589 19.45 6.08 -33.96
CA THR A 589 18.09 5.62 -33.60
C THR A 589 17.03 5.93 -34.66
N GLY A 590 17.31 6.89 -35.55
CA GLY A 590 16.36 7.42 -36.54
C GLY A 590 15.24 8.27 -35.93
N LEU A 591 15.35 8.63 -34.65
CA LEU A 591 14.43 9.58 -33.99
C LEU A 591 14.89 11.03 -34.27
N ASN A 592 13.92 11.93 -34.41
CA ASN A 592 14.21 13.34 -34.68
C ASN A 592 14.41 14.12 -33.36
N PRO A 593 15.59 14.72 -33.12
CA PRO A 593 15.88 15.49 -31.93
C PRO A 593 14.96 16.70 -31.67
N ASP A 594 14.51 17.36 -32.75
CA ASP A 594 13.61 18.52 -32.62
C ASP A 594 12.22 18.07 -32.14
N GLU A 595 11.71 16.96 -32.65
CA GLU A 595 10.44 16.36 -32.21
C GLU A 595 10.51 15.90 -30.74
N LEU A 596 11.64 15.31 -30.33
CA LEU A 596 11.88 14.95 -28.91
C LEU A 596 11.96 16.19 -28.01
N THR A 597 12.52 17.28 -28.55
CA THR A 597 12.58 18.57 -27.82
C THR A 597 11.17 19.15 -27.61
N GLU A 598 10.31 19.06 -28.60
CA GLU A 598 8.90 19.50 -28.49
C GLU A 598 8.15 18.72 -27.39
N LEU A 599 8.31 17.40 -27.33
CA LEU A 599 7.76 16.59 -26.24
C LEU A 599 8.37 16.98 -24.87
N SER A 600 9.69 17.19 -24.84
CA SER A 600 10.38 17.59 -23.60
C SER A 600 9.86 18.94 -23.08
N GLN A 601 9.61 19.90 -23.95
CA GLN A 601 9.01 21.19 -23.57
C GLN A 601 7.60 21.04 -22.99
N TYR A 602 6.79 20.16 -23.57
CA TYR A 602 5.47 19.87 -23.01
C TYR A 602 5.57 19.33 -21.58
N TYR A 603 6.36 18.30 -21.37
CA TYR A 603 6.53 17.70 -20.04
C TYR A 603 7.22 18.66 -19.05
N ALA A 604 8.12 19.52 -19.49
CA ALA A 604 8.73 20.56 -18.66
C ALA A 604 7.69 21.53 -18.09
N ARG A 605 6.62 21.85 -18.85
CA ARG A 605 5.50 22.67 -18.37
C ARG A 605 4.53 21.91 -17.46
N ILE A 606 4.41 20.59 -17.64
CA ILE A 606 3.52 19.75 -16.83
C ILE A 606 4.15 19.37 -15.48
N ARG A 607 5.44 19.05 -15.47
CA ARG A 607 6.17 18.54 -14.30
C ARG A 607 6.04 19.42 -13.04
N PRO A 608 6.10 20.77 -13.11
CA PRO A 608 5.92 21.63 -11.93
C PRO A 608 4.58 21.47 -11.22
N ILE A 609 3.52 21.05 -11.94
CA ILE A 609 2.18 20.78 -11.37
C ILE A 609 2.26 19.63 -10.35
N TYR A 610 3.19 18.72 -10.56
CA TYR A 610 3.39 17.50 -9.75
C TYR A 610 4.58 17.58 -8.80
N LYS A 611 5.25 18.75 -8.69
CA LYS A 611 6.47 18.94 -7.88
C LYS A 611 6.36 18.46 -6.44
N GLN A 612 5.19 18.60 -5.83
CA GLN A 612 4.94 18.13 -4.46
C GLN A 612 5.11 16.61 -4.25
N PHE A 613 5.12 15.84 -5.34
CA PHE A 613 5.26 14.38 -5.35
C PHE A 613 6.66 13.94 -5.76
N GLU A 614 7.57 14.86 -6.09
CA GLU A 614 8.92 14.53 -6.49
C GLU A 614 9.76 13.96 -5.33
N SER A 615 10.66 13.06 -5.69
CA SER A 615 11.49 12.33 -4.73
C SER A 615 12.49 13.18 -3.95
N GLY A 616 12.74 14.41 -4.40
CA GLY A 616 13.69 15.33 -3.77
C GLY A 616 15.18 14.99 -4.01
N MET A 617 15.48 14.12 -4.97
CA MET A 617 16.86 13.90 -5.41
C MET A 617 17.23 14.99 -6.43
N ASP A 618 18.09 15.91 -6.04
CA ASP A 618 18.47 17.08 -6.84
C ASP A 618 19.77 16.89 -7.66
N ALA A 619 20.52 15.82 -7.39
CA ALA A 619 21.76 15.48 -8.08
C ALA A 619 21.97 13.96 -8.12
N PRO A 620 22.74 13.46 -9.14
CA PRO A 620 23.16 12.06 -9.17
C PRO A 620 23.97 11.68 -7.93
N ASN A 621 23.80 10.45 -7.44
CA ASN A 621 24.48 9.96 -6.25
C ASN A 621 25.09 8.58 -6.47
N THR A 622 26.42 8.50 -6.35
CA THR A 622 27.19 7.25 -6.50
C THR A 622 27.16 6.36 -5.26
N GLU A 623 26.62 6.82 -4.12
CA GLU A 623 26.38 5.96 -2.94
C GLU A 623 25.47 4.79 -3.23
N ILE A 624 24.67 4.88 -4.31
CA ILE A 624 23.84 3.78 -4.81
C ILE A 624 24.69 2.52 -5.06
N TYR A 625 25.90 2.65 -5.54
CA TYR A 625 26.82 1.50 -5.69
C TYR A 625 27.25 0.89 -4.36
N LYS A 626 27.13 1.63 -3.24
CA LYS A 626 27.50 1.17 -1.90
C LYS A 626 26.34 0.52 -1.16
N TYR A 627 25.16 1.13 -1.24
CA TYR A 627 23.98 0.73 -0.45
C TYR A 627 22.91 0.00 -1.29
N GLU A 628 22.95 0.16 -2.61
CA GLU A 628 22.06 -0.50 -3.58
C GLU A 628 20.56 -0.22 -3.33
N ILE A 629 20.22 0.97 -2.85
CA ILE A 629 18.84 1.37 -2.58
C ILE A 629 18.19 1.87 -3.86
N PRO A 630 17.13 1.22 -4.39
CA PRO A 630 16.41 1.71 -5.57
C PRO A 630 15.81 3.10 -5.34
N GLY A 631 15.78 3.95 -6.37
CA GLY A 631 15.33 5.35 -6.25
C GLY A 631 13.95 5.52 -5.60
N GLY A 632 12.96 4.70 -5.99
CA GLY A 632 11.63 4.71 -5.37
C GLY A 632 11.65 4.30 -3.89
N GLN A 633 12.51 3.34 -3.52
CA GLN A 633 12.67 2.91 -2.13
C GLN A 633 13.43 3.96 -1.30
N TYR A 634 14.43 4.62 -1.90
CA TYR A 634 15.14 5.71 -1.25
C TYR A 634 14.18 6.83 -0.80
N SER A 635 13.29 7.25 -1.70
CA SER A 635 12.29 8.28 -1.40
C SER A 635 11.31 7.85 -0.31
N ASN A 636 10.85 6.60 -0.35
CA ASN A 636 9.95 6.04 0.67
C ASN A 636 10.65 5.94 2.03
N LEU A 637 11.87 5.42 2.06
CA LEU A 637 12.67 5.27 3.28
C LEU A 637 12.94 6.63 3.93
N LEU A 638 13.34 7.63 3.12
CA LEU A 638 13.58 8.99 3.60
C LEU A 638 12.31 9.62 4.19
N ALA A 639 11.15 9.41 3.56
CA ALA A 639 9.87 9.90 4.08
C ALA A 639 9.53 9.26 5.42
N GLN A 640 9.64 7.93 5.55
CA GLN A 640 9.39 7.19 6.79
C GLN A 640 10.34 7.64 7.92
N VAL A 641 11.62 7.82 7.62
CA VAL A 641 12.62 8.28 8.59
C VAL A 641 12.34 9.70 9.07
N LYS A 642 11.89 10.61 8.18
CA LYS A 642 11.43 11.94 8.53
C LYS A 642 10.17 11.93 9.41
N GLU A 643 9.20 11.08 9.10
CA GLU A 643 8.00 10.90 9.91
C GLU A 643 8.30 10.36 11.31
N MET A 644 9.35 9.57 11.45
CA MET A 644 9.86 9.08 12.72
C MET A 644 10.65 10.11 13.54
N GLY A 645 10.94 11.28 12.96
CA GLY A 645 11.80 12.29 13.59
C GLY A 645 13.30 11.93 13.61
N ALA A 646 13.73 10.92 12.87
CA ALA A 646 15.09 10.39 12.80
C ALA A 646 15.84 10.83 11.52
N ALA A 647 15.52 12.01 11.00
CA ALA A 647 16.09 12.48 9.73
C ALA A 647 17.63 12.60 9.77
N GLU A 648 18.20 12.85 10.95
CA GLU A 648 19.65 12.96 11.16
C GLU A 648 20.36 11.60 11.11
N ASP A 649 19.62 10.50 11.38
CA ASP A 649 20.15 9.13 11.43
C ASP A 649 20.05 8.41 10.07
N PHE A 650 19.66 9.13 9.01
CA PHE A 650 19.42 8.51 7.70
C PHE A 650 20.65 7.81 7.11
N GLU A 651 21.85 8.31 7.41
CA GLU A 651 23.11 7.66 6.98
C GLU A 651 23.30 6.29 7.63
N GLU A 652 23.00 6.17 8.92
CA GLU A 652 23.01 4.90 9.64
C GLU A 652 21.99 3.93 9.05
N ILE A 653 20.78 4.40 8.82
CA ILE A 653 19.70 3.58 8.25
C ILE A 653 20.05 3.06 6.83
N LYS A 654 20.76 3.84 6.01
CA LYS A 654 21.30 3.36 4.72
C LYS A 654 22.29 2.20 4.92
N GLY A 655 23.13 2.28 5.96
CA GLY A 655 24.03 1.17 6.34
C GLY A 655 23.25 -0.08 6.73
N LEU A 656 22.24 0.08 7.60
CA LEU A 656 21.38 -1.00 8.04
C LEU A 656 20.53 -1.60 6.89
N TYR A 657 20.18 -0.82 5.87
CA TYR A 657 19.51 -1.34 4.67
C TYR A 657 20.39 -2.37 3.94
N LYS A 658 21.67 -2.08 3.81
CA LYS A 658 22.64 -3.02 3.24
C LYS A 658 22.79 -4.27 4.10
N ASP A 659 22.90 -4.11 5.41
CA ASP A 659 23.02 -5.23 6.36
C ASP A 659 21.76 -6.08 6.38
N ALA A 660 20.58 -5.46 6.37
CA ALA A 660 19.29 -6.13 6.24
C ALA A 660 19.22 -6.97 4.96
N ASN A 661 19.69 -6.44 3.81
CA ASN A 661 19.73 -7.20 2.57
C ASN A 661 20.66 -8.42 2.66
N GLN A 662 21.80 -8.28 3.34
CA GLN A 662 22.72 -9.41 3.56
C GLN A 662 22.10 -10.50 4.45
N LEU A 663 21.42 -10.10 5.52
CA LEU A 663 20.69 -11.01 6.41
C LEU A 663 19.54 -11.74 5.70
N LEU A 664 18.89 -11.10 4.73
CA LEU A 664 17.86 -11.73 3.89
C LEU A 664 18.46 -12.60 2.76
N GLY A 665 19.78 -12.77 2.71
CA GLY A 665 20.46 -13.61 1.72
C GLY A 665 20.83 -12.86 0.43
N ASN A 666 21.07 -11.55 0.46
CA ASN A 666 21.40 -10.72 -0.72
C ASN A 666 20.34 -10.87 -1.83
N ILE A 667 19.12 -10.44 -1.55
CA ILE A 667 18.02 -10.55 -2.52
C ILE A 667 18.01 -9.41 -3.52
N VAL A 668 17.33 -9.64 -4.62
CA VAL A 668 17.02 -8.61 -5.61
C VAL A 668 16.09 -7.55 -4.97
N LYS A 669 16.39 -6.27 -5.21
CA LYS A 669 15.68 -5.13 -4.60
C LYS A 669 14.75 -4.44 -5.61
N VAL A 670 13.57 -4.98 -5.79
CA VAL A 670 12.48 -4.42 -6.60
C VAL A 670 11.16 -4.65 -5.88
N THR A 671 10.15 -3.81 -6.06
CA THR A 671 8.85 -3.99 -5.39
C THR A 671 8.23 -5.37 -5.71
N PRO A 672 7.83 -6.21 -4.71
CA PRO A 672 7.75 -5.91 -3.27
C PRO A 672 9.01 -6.17 -2.42
N SER A 673 10.03 -6.91 -2.90
CA SER A 673 11.20 -7.31 -2.10
C SER A 673 12.00 -6.12 -1.52
N SER A 674 12.10 -5.00 -2.26
CA SER A 674 12.75 -3.78 -1.75
C SER A 674 12.05 -3.19 -0.51
N LYS A 675 10.73 -3.39 -0.39
CA LYS A 675 9.99 -2.99 0.81
C LYS A 675 10.36 -3.87 2.01
N VAL A 676 10.50 -5.19 1.81
CA VAL A 676 10.93 -6.12 2.87
C VAL A 676 12.27 -5.68 3.47
N VAL A 677 13.26 -5.37 2.60
CA VAL A 677 14.57 -4.88 3.05
C VAL A 677 14.46 -3.55 3.80
N GLY A 678 13.61 -2.63 3.32
CA GLY A 678 13.39 -1.33 3.96
C GLY A 678 12.73 -1.44 5.34
N ASP A 679 11.67 -2.23 5.44
CA ASP A 679 10.96 -2.46 6.70
C ASP A 679 11.89 -3.13 7.73
N PHE A 680 12.72 -4.06 7.26
CA PHE A 680 13.69 -4.73 8.12
C PHE A 680 14.80 -3.79 8.59
N ALA A 681 15.34 -2.92 7.73
CA ALA A 681 16.33 -1.93 8.11
C ALA A 681 15.79 -0.95 9.18
N ILE A 682 14.54 -0.49 9.01
CA ILE A 682 13.87 0.36 10.00
C ILE A 682 13.66 -0.39 11.32
N PHE A 683 13.26 -1.66 11.25
CA PHE A 683 13.11 -2.50 12.44
C PHE A 683 14.43 -2.67 13.18
N MET A 684 15.52 -2.93 12.46
CA MET A 684 16.86 -3.02 13.04
C MET A 684 17.25 -1.70 13.73
N PHE A 685 17.07 -0.57 13.08
CA PHE A 685 17.35 0.74 13.65
C PHE A 685 16.59 1.00 14.96
N LYS A 686 15.27 0.75 14.94
CA LYS A 686 14.40 0.97 16.11
C LYS A 686 14.75 0.14 17.33
N ASN A 687 15.27 -1.06 17.11
CA ASN A 687 15.57 -2.00 18.18
C ASN A 687 17.08 -2.09 18.51
N GLY A 688 17.90 -1.19 17.91
CA GLY A 688 19.35 -1.21 18.12
C GLY A 688 20.04 -2.50 17.66
N LEU A 689 19.46 -3.13 16.61
CA LEU A 689 19.98 -4.39 16.06
C LEU A 689 21.06 -4.09 15.02
N THR A 690 22.08 -4.91 15.05
CA THR A 690 23.14 -4.97 14.04
C THR A 690 23.23 -6.37 13.48
N LYS A 691 23.99 -6.53 12.40
CA LYS A 691 24.23 -7.84 11.80
C LYS A 691 24.85 -8.84 12.80
N GLU A 692 25.65 -8.34 13.75
CA GLU A 692 26.38 -9.14 14.74
C GLU A 692 25.48 -9.58 15.90
N ASN A 693 24.54 -8.73 16.33
CA ASN A 693 23.76 -8.99 17.54
C ASN A 693 22.34 -9.53 17.28
N ILE A 694 21.87 -9.51 16.04
CA ILE A 694 20.46 -9.81 15.72
C ILE A 694 20.04 -11.22 16.12
N LEU A 695 20.93 -12.21 16.00
CA LEU A 695 20.63 -13.62 16.36
C LEU A 695 20.47 -13.81 17.88
N GLU A 696 21.06 -12.93 18.68
CA GLU A 696 20.95 -12.98 20.14
C GLU A 696 19.83 -12.07 20.65
N VAL A 697 19.84 -10.80 20.25
CA VAL A 697 18.93 -9.76 20.75
C VAL A 697 17.57 -9.81 20.05
N GLY A 698 17.55 -10.15 18.77
CA GLY A 698 16.34 -10.19 17.95
C GLY A 698 15.42 -11.38 18.19
N LYS A 699 15.89 -12.40 18.90
CA LYS A 699 15.22 -13.70 19.04
C LYS A 699 13.78 -13.61 19.59
N ASP A 700 13.54 -12.70 20.53
CA ASP A 700 12.25 -12.55 21.21
C ASP A 700 11.44 -11.35 20.70
N LEU A 701 11.84 -10.72 19.59
CA LEU A 701 11.17 -9.56 19.01
C LEU A 701 10.14 -9.99 17.97
N SER A 702 9.07 -9.19 17.86
CA SER A 702 8.08 -9.34 16.78
C SER A 702 8.58 -8.65 15.53
N TYR A 703 8.92 -9.40 14.51
CA TYR A 703 9.38 -8.88 13.22
C TYR A 703 8.24 -8.28 12.41
N PRO A 704 8.53 -7.34 11.49
CA PRO A 704 7.53 -6.80 10.58
C PRO A 704 6.87 -7.91 9.72
N ASP A 705 5.56 -7.80 9.48
CA ASP A 705 4.82 -8.80 8.69
C ASP A 705 5.47 -9.07 7.33
N SER A 706 5.99 -8.02 6.67
CA SER A 706 6.65 -8.17 5.37
C SER A 706 7.91 -9.05 5.41
N VAL A 707 8.63 -9.07 6.55
CA VAL A 707 9.80 -9.93 6.77
C VAL A 707 9.36 -11.36 7.06
N VAL A 708 8.32 -11.53 7.87
CA VAL A 708 7.73 -12.85 8.16
C VAL A 708 7.19 -13.47 6.87
N GLU A 709 6.37 -12.75 6.12
CA GLU A 709 5.82 -13.17 4.82
C GLU A 709 6.91 -13.55 3.81
N TYR A 710 8.06 -12.86 3.83
CA TYR A 710 9.19 -13.22 2.98
C TYR A 710 9.71 -14.61 3.31
N PHE A 711 9.99 -14.90 4.59
CA PHE A 711 10.50 -16.20 5.02
C PHE A 711 9.46 -17.33 4.90
N GLU A 712 8.18 -17.00 4.92
CA GLU A 712 7.07 -17.93 4.60
C GLU A 712 6.96 -18.21 3.09
N GLY A 713 7.72 -17.51 2.26
CA GLY A 713 7.70 -17.69 0.80
C GLY A 713 6.51 -17.02 0.10
N MET A 714 5.78 -16.12 0.76
CA MET A 714 4.57 -15.46 0.23
C MET A 714 4.84 -14.56 -0.98
N ILE A 715 6.09 -14.10 -1.14
CA ILE A 715 6.51 -13.28 -2.30
C ILE A 715 7.41 -14.05 -3.28
N GLY A 716 7.59 -15.35 -3.11
CA GLY A 716 8.40 -16.23 -3.95
C GLY A 716 9.64 -16.78 -3.24
N GLN A 717 10.55 -17.32 -4.02
CA GLN A 717 11.79 -17.93 -3.50
C GLN A 717 13.02 -17.19 -4.04
N PRO A 718 13.96 -16.78 -3.17
CA PRO A 718 15.20 -16.16 -3.61
C PRO A 718 16.16 -17.18 -4.25
N GLU A 719 17.04 -16.70 -5.12
CA GLU A 719 18.12 -17.52 -5.67
C GLU A 719 18.99 -18.06 -4.52
N GLY A 720 19.24 -19.35 -4.53
CA GLY A 720 20.02 -20.06 -3.50
C GLY A 720 19.22 -20.45 -2.24
N GLY A 721 17.90 -20.16 -2.20
CA GLY A 721 17.05 -20.45 -1.05
C GLY A 721 17.09 -19.35 0.03
N PHE A 722 16.33 -19.58 1.11
CA PHE A 722 16.35 -18.72 2.29
C PHE A 722 17.61 -18.99 3.13
N PRO A 723 18.14 -18.00 3.86
CA PRO A 723 19.20 -18.21 4.83
C PRO A 723 18.78 -19.26 5.89
N GLU A 724 19.71 -20.10 6.30
CA GLU A 724 19.45 -21.19 7.27
C GLU A 724 19.43 -20.71 8.74
N GLU A 725 19.97 -19.49 9.04
CA GLU A 725 20.09 -18.94 10.41
C GLU A 725 19.04 -17.86 10.72
#